data_f4543e964e0cd0250114140449230765
#
_entry.id   f4543e964e0cd0250114140449230765
#
_cell.length_a   1.000
_cell.length_b   1.000
_cell.length_c   1.000
_cell.angle_alpha   90.00
_cell.angle_beta   90.00
_cell.angle_gamma   90.00
#
_symmetry.space_group_name_H-M   'P 1'
#
loop_
_entity.id
_entity.type
_entity.pdbx_description
1 polymer ?
#
loop_
_entity_poly.entity_id
_entity_poly.type
_entity_poly.pdbx_seq_one_letter_code
_entity_poly.pdbx_strand_id
1 'polypeptide(L)'
;MPNSSYALAWRAPFNRPSYYPLDRRPDPALYRPHAEWIGRLILPQPAEAAAAAAEDWTWLELEQAPPPFAALVGRRLPLAWAEQPQLRALVDTLTTAIDLGPQARSLEAQGNVMPQRLDGRSRVGPLQSLAGARPHDDVTVRLEAVQVIEAAAPGAGFGGLPLLRIASPPVQISGRWMARVLLLEALPAAAGAGADLFQVRHFDPAAHGYSGPVETVRIPTQPPNRDGRRFFDPAGLVGHPIGVEGWTLYGAPAADGIFTVQALLPLALVQLHSDQRLVGTAAGLRHLAHDNWSARATQRGRFRRTELQPDLQPDLQPDRQPRPWQIGDHALLIHSFGGIGGVGGEATPGFTVTGHFAFGEAELIADPFGGEPRFELRYHQIYANNPDGIVAGSQDWSAWSGDLQRGWLGLRPISDGLVRQDPALLAALRLQAEVLMARYRSGDGSGVAAVTATTSCVQDSAQALWTTLELWRRGVWPAPASAAQGQGGGDGRALQGPGGGDQRASLEPAIERVLAPFGIVRSDWRRNAELIATALTRADAFTRADAFTRADAGEQASPQAAAAGRFRKGTTLLDGLLSLQTILPRRGHDQFAALFLRRGEPLWMLRSNQIPGANRRYAPLAPTLLFGRIPLLGELQRRLSDGLLAPLDAAQISAALVGIAAYGAVALAQGLGSGLLQPQHRWPRRRPLLASALGLFVMPALGEELLFRGALLPHPAEGTPWPELLACSALAIGVFVLYHPLAARGWYRRADAVFHDRRFLLQTALLGLATTLLYQCSGSLWPAVLLHWLAVLVWLERLGGRQLLAAEPSDRQRLSAEPSHQPPKPIG
;
A
#
# COMPACT_ATOMS: atom_id res chain seq x y z
N MET A 1 -13.82 13.42 24.24
CA MET A 1 -14.40 12.41 23.33
C MET A 1 -15.92 12.46 23.06
N PRO A 2 -16.79 13.20 23.73
CA PRO A 2 -18.24 13.09 23.53
C PRO A 2 -18.72 13.29 22.08
N ASN A 3 -17.90 13.93 21.24
CA ASN A 3 -18.23 14.24 19.84
C ASN A 3 -17.40 13.45 18.80
N SER A 4 -16.63 12.43 19.19
CA SER A 4 -15.97 11.55 18.22
C SER A 4 -17.00 10.67 17.52
N SER A 5 -16.75 10.26 16.28
CA SER A 5 -17.62 9.29 15.56
C SER A 5 -17.71 7.97 16.31
N TYR A 6 -16.59 7.53 16.93
CA TYR A 6 -16.57 6.37 17.80
C TYR A 6 -17.56 6.49 18.99
N ALA A 7 -17.53 7.60 19.73
CA ALA A 7 -18.42 7.80 20.86
C ALA A 7 -19.89 7.88 20.45
N LEU A 8 -20.17 8.42 19.28
CA LEU A 8 -21.53 8.46 18.69
C LEU A 8 -22.00 7.07 18.28
N ALA A 9 -21.16 6.29 17.62
CA ALA A 9 -21.46 4.91 17.26
C ALA A 9 -21.70 4.03 18.50
N TRP A 10 -20.92 4.22 19.56
CA TRP A 10 -21.06 3.50 20.82
C TRP A 10 -22.39 3.72 21.55
N ARG A 11 -23.11 4.78 21.23
CA ARG A 11 -24.46 5.03 21.79
C ARG A 11 -25.47 3.99 21.36
N ALA A 12 -25.30 3.40 20.17
CA ALA A 12 -26.17 2.33 19.69
C ALA A 12 -25.85 1.03 20.42
N PRO A 13 -26.84 0.34 21.01
CA PRO A 13 -26.63 -0.89 21.78
C PRO A 13 -25.95 -1.98 20.94
N PHE A 14 -26.35 -2.12 19.67
CA PHE A 14 -25.83 -3.15 18.75
C PHE A 14 -24.35 -2.95 18.35
N ASN A 15 -23.73 -1.85 18.74
CA ASN A 15 -22.28 -1.64 18.61
C ASN A 15 -21.51 -2.01 19.87
N ARG A 16 -22.18 -2.54 20.90
CA ARG A 16 -21.56 -2.92 22.17
C ARG A 16 -21.47 -4.44 22.29
N PRO A 17 -20.34 -4.99 22.76
CA PRO A 17 -20.21 -6.45 22.94
C PRO A 17 -21.32 -7.05 23.81
N SER A 18 -21.80 -6.33 24.85
CA SER A 18 -22.88 -6.79 25.73
C SER A 18 -24.24 -6.99 25.06
N TYR A 19 -24.41 -6.51 23.85
CA TYR A 19 -25.62 -6.74 23.05
C TYR A 19 -25.73 -8.18 22.55
N TYR A 20 -24.62 -8.91 22.53
CA TYR A 20 -24.48 -10.25 21.94
C TYR A 20 -24.11 -11.27 23.03
N PRO A 21 -25.09 -11.84 23.76
CA PRO A 21 -24.84 -12.84 24.81
C PRO A 21 -24.08 -14.06 24.29
N LEU A 22 -23.16 -14.61 25.10
CA LEU A 22 -22.34 -15.75 24.69
C LEU A 22 -23.08 -17.07 24.75
N ASP A 23 -24.15 -17.15 25.54
CA ASP A 23 -25.02 -18.32 25.65
C ASP A 23 -26.01 -18.47 24.49
N ARG A 24 -26.15 -17.41 23.67
CA ARG A 24 -26.96 -17.43 22.45
C ARG A 24 -26.15 -17.92 21.26
N ARG A 25 -26.48 -19.08 20.73
CA ARG A 25 -25.87 -19.66 19.55
C ARG A 25 -26.91 -19.77 18.43
N PRO A 26 -26.51 -19.44 17.17
CA PRO A 26 -27.42 -19.64 16.04
C PRO A 26 -27.45 -21.14 15.68
N ASP A 27 -28.40 -21.52 14.83
CA ASP A 27 -28.53 -22.88 14.32
C ASP A 27 -27.27 -23.34 13.57
N PRO A 28 -26.56 -24.37 14.03
CA PRO A 28 -25.36 -24.85 13.39
C PRO A 28 -25.60 -25.44 11.99
N ALA A 29 -26.81 -25.73 11.61
CA ALA A 29 -27.14 -26.14 10.25
C ALA A 29 -27.03 -24.97 9.26
N LEU A 30 -27.29 -23.74 9.70
CA LEU A 30 -27.35 -22.53 8.87
C LEU A 30 -26.13 -21.63 9.04
N TYR A 31 -25.47 -21.70 10.18
CA TYR A 31 -24.39 -20.82 10.58
C TYR A 31 -23.09 -21.60 10.83
N ARG A 32 -21.97 -20.93 10.59
CA ARG A 32 -20.63 -21.42 10.90
C ARG A 32 -19.92 -20.42 11.80
N PRO A 33 -19.07 -20.84 12.73
CA PRO A 33 -18.16 -19.95 13.41
C PRO A 33 -17.29 -19.20 12.39
N HIS A 34 -17.02 -17.93 12.63
CA HIS A 34 -16.15 -17.12 11.77
C HIS A 34 -14.69 -17.63 11.80
N ALA A 35 -14.25 -18.13 12.94
CA ALA A 35 -12.97 -18.81 13.11
C ALA A 35 -13.06 -19.83 14.25
N GLU A 36 -12.05 -20.72 14.35
CA GLU A 36 -11.99 -21.70 15.43
C GLU A 36 -11.79 -21.05 16.80
N TRP A 37 -10.90 -20.05 16.86
CA TRP A 37 -10.60 -19.30 18.08
C TRP A 37 -11.02 -17.85 17.91
N ILE A 38 -11.98 -17.41 18.68
CA ILE A 38 -12.48 -16.04 18.71
C ILE A 38 -12.57 -15.58 20.17
N GLY A 39 -12.15 -14.34 20.40
CA GLY A 39 -12.32 -13.71 21.70
C GLY A 39 -12.20 -12.20 21.64
N ARG A 40 -12.64 -11.57 22.71
CA ARG A 40 -12.59 -10.14 22.91
C ARG A 40 -11.41 -9.79 23.83
N LEU A 41 -10.56 -8.87 23.36
CA LEU A 41 -9.42 -8.41 24.13
C LEU A 41 -9.89 -7.49 25.26
N ILE A 42 -9.36 -7.70 26.46
CA ILE A 42 -9.62 -6.90 27.65
C ILE A 42 -8.29 -6.43 28.23
N LEU A 43 -8.10 -5.12 28.33
CA LEU A 43 -6.86 -4.54 28.83
C LEU A 43 -6.70 -4.87 30.33
N PRO A 44 -5.59 -5.53 30.76
CA PRO A 44 -5.32 -5.79 32.18
C PRO A 44 -5.26 -4.49 32.99
N GLN A 45 -5.69 -4.53 34.24
CA GLN A 45 -5.48 -3.44 35.16
C GLN A 45 -3.97 -3.21 35.40
N PRO A 46 -3.51 -2.00 35.73
CA PRO A 46 -2.09 -1.72 35.95
C PRO A 46 -1.43 -2.65 36.99
N ALA A 47 -2.14 -2.99 38.07
CA ALA A 47 -1.64 -3.91 39.08
C ALA A 47 -1.51 -5.35 38.56
N GLU A 48 -2.46 -5.83 37.75
CA GLU A 48 -2.39 -7.14 37.08
C GLU A 48 -1.22 -7.22 36.10
N ALA A 49 -1.02 -6.17 35.29
CA ALA A 49 0.07 -6.09 34.36
C ALA A 49 1.44 -6.06 35.04
N ALA A 50 1.56 -5.39 36.19
CA ALA A 50 2.77 -5.32 36.98
C ALA A 50 3.10 -6.66 37.68
N ALA A 51 2.11 -7.44 38.09
CA ALA A 51 2.31 -8.73 38.76
C ALA A 51 2.92 -9.79 37.81
N ALA A 52 2.68 -9.70 36.50
CA ALA A 52 3.21 -10.61 35.48
C ALA A 52 4.51 -10.09 34.83
N ALA A 53 5.36 -9.49 35.57
CA ALA A 53 6.51 -8.59 35.40
C ALA A 53 7.37 -8.62 34.10
N ALA A 54 7.24 -9.57 33.21
CA ALA A 54 8.17 -9.70 32.07
C ALA A 54 7.55 -9.87 30.70
N GLU A 55 6.27 -10.18 30.59
CA GLU A 55 5.65 -10.53 29.31
C GLU A 55 4.60 -9.48 28.87
N ASP A 56 4.50 -9.25 27.55
CA ASP A 56 3.34 -8.60 26.95
C ASP A 56 2.18 -9.59 26.88
N TRP A 57 1.15 -9.34 27.67
CA TRP A 57 -0.04 -10.17 27.74
C TRP A 57 -1.30 -9.32 27.90
N THR A 58 -2.45 -9.92 27.58
CA THR A 58 -3.76 -9.30 27.78
C THR A 58 -4.76 -10.36 28.21
N TRP A 59 -5.91 -9.92 28.76
CA TRP A 59 -7.03 -10.81 28.94
C TRP A 59 -7.76 -11.03 27.63
N LEU A 60 -8.22 -12.26 27.42
CA LEU A 60 -9.14 -12.65 26.33
C LEU A 60 -10.42 -13.22 26.95
N GLU A 61 -11.54 -12.58 26.74
CA GLU A 61 -12.85 -13.22 26.95
C GLU A 61 -13.09 -14.15 25.77
N LEU A 62 -12.98 -15.45 26.01
CA LEU A 62 -13.06 -16.46 24.94
C LEU A 62 -14.51 -16.63 24.48
N GLU A 63 -14.79 -16.31 23.22
CA GLU A 63 -16.14 -16.34 22.65
C GLU A 63 -16.40 -17.57 21.77
N GLN A 64 -15.35 -18.18 21.21
CA GLN A 64 -15.38 -19.40 20.41
C GLN A 64 -14.07 -20.17 20.61
N ALA A 65 -14.17 -21.49 20.67
CA ALA A 65 -13.02 -22.41 20.73
C ALA A 65 -13.33 -23.72 20.00
N PRO A 66 -12.31 -24.48 19.56
CA PRO A 66 -12.49 -25.83 19.05
C PRO A 66 -13.13 -26.77 20.10
N PRO A 67 -13.78 -27.86 19.68
CA PRO A 67 -14.52 -28.76 20.57
C PRO A 67 -13.77 -29.21 21.83
N PRO A 68 -12.47 -29.55 21.79
CA PRO A 68 -11.73 -29.95 23.01
C PRO A 68 -11.66 -28.86 24.07
N PHE A 69 -11.80 -27.60 23.70
CA PHE A 69 -11.70 -26.44 24.57
C PHE A 69 -13.02 -25.68 24.75
N ALA A 70 -14.14 -26.27 24.34
CA ALA A 70 -15.46 -25.64 24.40
C ALA A 70 -15.85 -25.23 25.84
N ALA A 71 -15.38 -25.94 26.87
CA ALA A 71 -15.61 -25.63 28.28
C ALA A 71 -14.92 -24.30 28.72
N LEU A 72 -14.00 -23.77 27.96
CA LEU A 72 -13.33 -22.51 28.25
C LEU A 72 -14.12 -21.27 27.69
N VAL A 73 -15.08 -21.49 26.81
CA VAL A 73 -15.90 -20.41 26.25
C VAL A 73 -16.69 -19.69 27.35
N GLY A 74 -16.70 -18.36 27.28
CA GLY A 74 -17.26 -17.47 28.29
C GLY A 74 -16.31 -17.15 29.46
N ARG A 75 -15.15 -17.81 29.51
CA ARG A 75 -14.13 -17.51 30.52
C ARG A 75 -13.20 -16.40 30.06
N ARG A 76 -12.68 -15.64 31.03
CA ARG A 76 -11.60 -14.68 30.83
C ARG A 76 -10.26 -15.40 31.07
N LEU A 77 -9.46 -15.52 30.01
CA LEU A 77 -8.20 -16.26 30.01
C LEU A 77 -7.04 -15.30 29.66
N PRO A 78 -5.84 -15.52 30.22
CA PRO A 78 -4.65 -14.79 29.79
C PRO A 78 -4.24 -15.22 28.37
N LEU A 79 -3.93 -14.23 27.54
CA LEU A 79 -3.37 -14.38 26.18
C LEU A 79 -1.98 -13.76 26.14
N ALA A 80 -0.98 -14.53 25.74
CA ALA A 80 0.42 -14.07 25.63
C ALA A 80 1.07 -14.59 24.35
N TRP A 81 2.25 -14.07 24.05
CA TRP A 81 3.04 -14.54 22.92
C TRP A 81 3.68 -15.92 23.22
N ALA A 82 3.88 -16.70 22.17
CA ALA A 82 4.60 -17.97 22.27
C ALA A 82 6.05 -17.73 22.73
N GLU A 83 6.59 -18.69 23.52
CA GLU A 83 7.95 -18.62 24.04
C GLU A 83 9.00 -18.94 22.96
N GLN A 84 9.02 -18.11 21.92
CA GLN A 84 10.02 -18.17 20.87
C GLN A 84 11.00 -17.00 21.07
N PRO A 85 12.32 -17.24 21.15
CA PRO A 85 13.30 -16.20 21.44
C PRO A 85 13.23 -15.00 20.51
N GLN A 86 13.06 -15.23 19.20
CA GLN A 86 12.94 -14.16 18.22
C GLN A 86 11.66 -13.34 18.40
N LEU A 87 10.53 -14.00 18.68
CA LEU A 87 9.26 -13.33 18.93
C LEU A 87 9.34 -12.50 20.21
N ARG A 88 9.94 -13.05 21.27
CA ARG A 88 10.20 -12.31 22.52
C ARG A 88 11.07 -11.09 22.27
N ALA A 89 12.18 -11.21 21.54
CA ALA A 89 13.05 -10.08 21.20
C ALA A 89 12.33 -9.00 20.40
N LEU A 90 11.44 -9.39 19.48
CA LEU A 90 10.61 -8.45 18.73
C LEU A 90 9.63 -7.73 19.65
N VAL A 91 8.91 -8.44 20.50
CA VAL A 91 7.95 -7.88 21.46
C VAL A 91 8.63 -6.93 22.43
N ASP A 92 9.80 -7.30 22.98
CA ASP A 92 10.59 -6.44 23.89
C ASP A 92 11.03 -5.16 23.19
N THR A 93 11.41 -5.22 21.90
CA THR A 93 11.78 -4.05 21.10
C THR A 93 10.60 -3.08 20.91
N LEU A 94 9.36 -3.59 20.91
CA LEU A 94 8.14 -2.81 20.75
C LEU A 94 7.53 -2.34 22.06
N THR A 95 7.92 -2.94 23.18
CA THR A 95 7.38 -2.60 24.49
C THR A 95 7.91 -1.23 24.92
N THR A 96 7.00 -0.32 25.25
CA THR A 96 7.33 1.07 25.62
C THR A 96 6.49 1.55 26.77
N ALA A 97 7.00 2.56 27.51
CA ALA A 97 6.19 3.34 28.44
C ALA A 97 5.34 4.35 27.67
N ILE A 98 4.14 4.62 28.15
CA ILE A 98 3.23 5.59 27.53
C ILE A 98 2.95 6.74 28.50
N ASP A 99 3.20 7.95 28.01
CA ASP A 99 2.89 9.21 28.70
C ASP A 99 2.28 10.17 27.69
N LEU A 100 0.97 10.41 27.82
CA LEU A 100 0.21 11.23 26.89
C LEU A 100 0.48 12.71 27.13
N GLY A 101 1.32 13.29 26.28
CA GLY A 101 1.68 14.70 26.33
C GLY A 101 0.57 15.67 25.89
N PRO A 102 0.83 16.99 25.97
CA PRO A 102 -0.13 18.03 25.57
C PRO A 102 -0.64 17.92 24.13
N GLN A 103 0.21 17.45 23.20
CA GLN A 103 -0.17 17.26 21.79
C GLN A 103 -1.22 16.15 21.64
N ALA A 104 -1.07 15.04 22.37
CA ALA A 104 -2.07 13.98 22.38
C ALA A 104 -3.42 14.49 22.90
N ARG A 105 -3.43 15.24 23.99
CA ARG A 105 -4.64 15.86 24.55
C ARG A 105 -5.29 16.88 23.59
N SER A 106 -4.47 17.62 22.83
CA SER A 106 -4.98 18.54 21.79
C SER A 106 -5.65 17.80 20.65
N LEU A 107 -5.11 16.67 20.19
CA LEU A 107 -5.72 15.82 19.17
C LEU A 107 -7.04 15.22 19.64
N GLU A 108 -7.12 14.82 20.90
CA GLU A 108 -8.37 14.37 21.52
C GLU A 108 -9.44 15.47 21.54
N ALA A 109 -9.06 16.68 21.93
CA ALA A 109 -9.97 17.83 21.95
C ALA A 109 -10.53 18.14 20.54
N GLN A 110 -9.79 17.79 19.48
CA GLN A 110 -10.22 17.88 18.08
C GLN A 110 -11.16 16.72 17.66
N GLY A 111 -11.49 15.81 18.60
CA GLY A 111 -12.39 14.69 18.35
C GLY A 111 -11.71 13.41 17.86
N ASN A 112 -10.38 13.32 17.93
CA ASN A 112 -9.67 12.07 17.68
C ASN A 112 -9.76 11.14 18.90
N VAL A 113 -9.73 9.83 18.65
CA VAL A 113 -9.64 8.84 19.71
C VAL A 113 -8.18 8.64 20.09
N MET A 114 -7.88 8.71 21.38
CA MET A 114 -6.54 8.52 21.93
C MET A 114 -6.49 7.26 22.78
N PRO A 115 -5.33 6.61 22.93
CA PRO A 115 -5.16 5.42 23.76
C PRO A 115 -5.09 5.77 25.25
N GLN A 116 -6.08 6.52 25.78
CA GLN A 116 -6.08 7.05 27.15
C GLN A 116 -5.94 5.97 28.21
N ARG A 117 -6.44 4.77 27.95
CA ARG A 117 -6.34 3.63 28.87
C ARG A 117 -4.92 3.12 29.04
N LEU A 118 -4.00 3.56 28.16
CA LEU A 118 -2.58 3.23 28.22
C LEU A 118 -1.74 4.30 28.91
N ASP A 119 -2.30 5.48 29.18
CA ASP A 119 -1.59 6.60 29.81
C ASP A 119 -1.00 6.21 31.16
N GLY A 120 0.24 6.61 31.42
CA GLY A 120 0.96 6.33 32.66
C GLY A 120 1.44 4.89 32.85
N ARG A 121 1.26 3.99 31.88
CA ARG A 121 1.77 2.62 31.96
C ARG A 121 3.25 2.57 31.59
N SER A 122 4.04 1.90 32.41
CA SER A 122 5.49 1.79 32.27
C SER A 122 5.93 0.81 31.17
N ARG A 123 5.11 -0.19 30.88
CA ARG A 123 5.40 -1.24 29.89
C ARG A 123 4.11 -1.60 29.13
N VAL A 124 4.04 -1.24 27.86
CA VAL A 124 2.93 -1.57 26.96
C VAL A 124 3.51 -2.22 25.73
N GLY A 125 3.24 -3.49 25.58
CA GLY A 125 3.62 -4.26 24.38
C GLY A 125 2.52 -4.30 23.32
N PRO A 126 2.72 -5.05 22.22
CA PRO A 126 1.78 -5.12 21.11
C PRO A 126 0.36 -5.57 21.49
N LEU A 127 0.21 -6.60 22.34
CA LEU A 127 -1.11 -7.08 22.78
C LEU A 127 -1.82 -6.06 23.65
N GLN A 128 -1.14 -5.49 24.64
CA GLN A 128 -1.73 -4.44 25.49
C GLN A 128 -2.06 -3.18 24.68
N SER A 129 -1.22 -2.79 23.73
CA SER A 129 -1.51 -1.65 22.87
C SER A 129 -2.75 -1.90 21.99
N LEU A 130 -2.98 -3.12 21.54
CA LEU A 130 -4.17 -3.48 20.79
C LEU A 130 -5.43 -3.48 21.68
N ALA A 131 -5.36 -4.10 22.85
CA ALA A 131 -6.46 -4.13 23.81
C ALA A 131 -6.83 -2.74 24.34
N GLY A 132 -5.84 -1.85 24.51
CA GLY A 132 -6.02 -0.50 25.02
C GLY A 132 -6.18 0.59 23.96
N ALA A 133 -6.19 0.24 22.68
CA ALA A 133 -6.25 1.20 21.55
C ALA A 133 -7.52 2.05 21.55
N ARG A 134 -8.61 1.53 22.08
CA ARG A 134 -9.92 2.17 22.11
C ARG A 134 -10.37 2.47 23.55
N PRO A 135 -11.35 3.37 23.73
CA PRO A 135 -11.89 3.70 25.04
C PRO A 135 -12.54 2.53 25.77
N HIS A 136 -12.98 1.52 25.06
CA HIS A 136 -13.69 0.34 25.59
C HIS A 136 -13.00 -0.94 25.16
N ASP A 137 -13.27 -2.04 25.89
CA ASP A 137 -12.85 -3.39 25.49
C ASP A 137 -13.82 -3.92 24.44
N ASP A 138 -13.65 -3.48 23.21
CA ASP A 138 -14.52 -3.80 22.05
C ASP A 138 -13.77 -4.34 20.84
N VAL A 139 -12.53 -4.77 21.04
CA VAL A 139 -11.70 -5.37 19.99
C VAL A 139 -11.90 -6.88 20.02
N THR A 140 -12.71 -7.40 19.11
CA THR A 140 -12.86 -8.83 18.87
C THR A 140 -11.85 -9.30 17.84
N VAL A 141 -11.22 -10.43 18.13
CA VAL A 141 -10.14 -11.00 17.30
C VAL A 141 -10.34 -12.48 17.04
N ARG A 142 -9.88 -12.93 15.89
CA ARG A 142 -9.58 -14.33 15.67
C ARG A 142 -8.11 -14.58 15.94
N LEU A 143 -7.81 -15.78 16.46
CA LEU A 143 -6.45 -16.22 16.75
C LEU A 143 -6.10 -17.44 15.91
N GLU A 144 -4.84 -17.51 15.49
CA GLU A 144 -4.29 -18.60 14.69
C GLU A 144 -3.25 -19.37 15.50
N ALA A 145 -3.16 -20.69 15.29
CA ALA A 145 -2.17 -21.54 15.92
C ALA A 145 -2.07 -21.37 17.45
N VAL A 146 -3.22 -21.38 18.14
CA VAL A 146 -3.29 -21.20 19.59
C VAL A 146 -2.77 -22.45 20.30
N GLN A 147 -1.84 -22.26 21.22
CA GLN A 147 -1.39 -23.25 22.17
C GLN A 147 -2.05 -23.01 23.52
N VAL A 148 -2.71 -24.01 24.06
CA VAL A 148 -3.30 -23.97 25.39
C VAL A 148 -2.31 -24.60 26.37
N ILE A 149 -1.77 -23.79 27.28
CA ILE A 149 -0.92 -24.26 28.37
C ILE A 149 -1.83 -24.47 29.58
N GLU A 150 -1.99 -25.71 29.99
CA GLU A 150 -2.75 -26.04 31.17
C GLU A 150 -2.15 -25.33 32.40
N ALA A 151 -3.01 -25.08 33.38
CA ALA A 151 -2.64 -24.32 34.55
C ALA A 151 -1.36 -24.91 35.19
N ALA A 152 -0.28 -24.16 35.08
CA ALA A 152 0.94 -24.47 35.84
C ALA A 152 0.65 -24.40 37.34
N ALA A 153 1.44 -25.16 38.14
CA ALA A 153 1.31 -25.22 39.59
C ALA A 153 1.10 -23.84 40.25
N PRO A 154 0.45 -23.77 41.42
CA PRO A 154 0.20 -22.51 42.11
C PRO A 154 1.47 -21.66 42.25
N GLY A 155 1.52 -20.51 41.59
CA GLY A 155 2.71 -19.63 41.54
C GLY A 155 3.04 -19.05 40.16
N ALA A 156 2.44 -19.54 39.08
CA ALA A 156 2.71 -19.08 37.72
C ALA A 156 1.92 -17.80 37.27
N GLY A 157 1.58 -16.94 38.22
CA GLY A 157 1.13 -15.57 37.91
C GLY A 157 -0.33 -15.37 37.47
N PHE A 158 -1.07 -16.41 37.03
CA PHE A 158 -2.45 -16.27 36.52
C PHE A 158 -3.52 -17.05 37.32
N GLY A 159 -3.27 -17.28 38.60
CA GLY A 159 -4.30 -17.84 39.48
C GLY A 159 -4.83 -19.25 39.12
N GLY A 160 -4.02 -20.08 38.44
CA GLY A 160 -4.43 -21.43 38.04
C GLY A 160 -5.32 -21.47 36.77
N LEU A 161 -5.40 -20.37 36.01
CA LEU A 161 -6.10 -20.33 34.71
C LEU A 161 -5.20 -20.90 33.61
N PRO A 162 -5.79 -21.58 32.63
CA PRO A 162 -5.07 -21.92 31.39
C PRO A 162 -4.57 -20.65 30.68
N LEU A 163 -3.34 -20.69 30.17
CA LEU A 163 -2.73 -19.63 29.39
C LEU A 163 -2.81 -19.95 27.90
N LEU A 164 -3.33 -19.00 27.12
CA LEU A 164 -3.32 -19.10 25.66
C LEU A 164 -2.05 -18.43 25.10
N ARG A 165 -1.34 -19.13 24.23
CA ARG A 165 -0.14 -18.61 23.56
C ARG A 165 -0.32 -18.57 22.06
N ILE A 166 0.13 -17.48 21.43
CA ILE A 166 0.05 -17.24 19.99
C ILE A 166 1.41 -16.84 19.42
N ALA A 167 1.70 -17.29 18.20
CA ALA A 167 2.92 -16.94 17.46
C ALA A 167 2.66 -15.87 16.37
N SER A 168 1.40 -15.60 16.06
CA SER A 168 0.98 -14.60 15.06
C SER A 168 0.17 -13.50 15.71
N PRO A 169 0.24 -12.25 15.23
CA PRO A 169 -0.62 -11.17 15.70
C PRO A 169 -2.11 -11.53 15.58
N PRO A 170 -2.94 -11.16 16.58
CA PRO A 170 -4.39 -11.33 16.48
C PRO A 170 -4.97 -10.57 15.28
N VAL A 171 -5.97 -11.16 14.62
CA VAL A 171 -6.68 -10.54 13.49
C VAL A 171 -8.02 -10.03 13.96
N GLN A 172 -8.26 -8.73 13.85
CA GLN A 172 -9.53 -8.13 14.20
C GLN A 172 -10.63 -8.59 13.26
N ILE A 173 -11.79 -8.95 13.81
CA ILE A 173 -12.98 -9.40 13.11
C ILE A 173 -14.22 -8.66 13.61
N SER A 174 -15.28 -8.66 12.78
CA SER A 174 -16.63 -8.25 13.16
C SER A 174 -17.59 -9.43 12.96
N GLY A 175 -18.27 -9.80 14.05
CA GLY A 175 -19.18 -10.95 14.05
C GLY A 175 -18.51 -12.30 14.35
N ARG A 176 -19.10 -13.05 15.29
CA ARG A 176 -18.61 -14.38 15.72
C ARG A 176 -19.04 -15.51 14.82
N TRP A 177 -20.15 -15.32 14.14
CA TRP A 177 -20.80 -16.29 13.28
C TRP A 177 -20.94 -15.73 11.88
N MET A 178 -21.00 -16.62 10.91
CA MET A 178 -21.28 -16.28 9.51
C MET A 178 -22.36 -17.18 8.93
N ALA A 179 -23.12 -16.61 7.99
CA ALA A 179 -24.09 -17.33 7.19
C ALA A 179 -23.99 -16.88 5.73
N ARG A 180 -24.27 -17.79 4.80
CA ARG A 180 -24.42 -17.49 3.38
C ARG A 180 -25.88 -17.37 3.03
N VAL A 181 -26.31 -16.20 2.54
CA VAL A 181 -27.73 -15.91 2.32
C VAL A 181 -27.97 -15.08 1.05
N LEU A 182 -29.22 -15.13 0.58
CA LEU A 182 -29.79 -14.16 -0.34
C LEU A 182 -30.71 -13.22 0.43
N LEU A 183 -30.55 -11.90 0.25
CA LEU A 183 -31.45 -10.90 0.83
C LEU A 183 -32.74 -10.84 -0.01
N LEU A 184 -33.90 -11.11 0.61
CA LEU A 184 -35.17 -11.16 -0.07
C LEU A 184 -35.89 -9.81 -0.03
N GLU A 185 -36.14 -9.30 1.17
CA GLU A 185 -36.84 -8.05 1.38
C GLU A 185 -36.49 -7.39 2.72
N ALA A 186 -36.70 -6.08 2.79
CA ALA A 186 -36.67 -5.33 4.02
C ALA A 186 -38.06 -5.30 4.62
N LEU A 187 -38.18 -5.66 5.89
CA LEU A 187 -39.49 -5.66 6.56
C LEU A 187 -39.92 -4.24 6.94
N PRO A 188 -41.23 -3.94 6.90
CA PRO A 188 -41.70 -2.61 7.25
C PRO A 188 -41.29 -2.21 8.67
N ALA A 189 -40.72 -1.01 8.79
CA ALA A 189 -40.39 -0.44 10.09
C ALA A 189 -41.63 0.15 10.77
N ALA A 190 -41.64 0.20 12.11
CA ALA A 190 -42.60 1.04 12.83
C ALA A 190 -42.46 2.50 12.39
N ALA A 191 -43.57 3.24 12.40
CA ALA A 191 -43.60 4.61 11.89
C ALA A 191 -42.46 5.48 12.48
N GLY A 192 -41.56 5.97 11.63
CA GLY A 192 -40.44 6.81 12.01
C GLY A 192 -39.10 6.10 12.25
N ALA A 193 -39.03 4.78 12.25
CA ALA A 193 -37.79 4.00 12.28
C ALA A 193 -37.44 3.51 10.88
N GLY A 194 -36.13 3.52 10.51
CA GLY A 194 -35.68 2.83 9.29
C GLY A 194 -35.88 1.31 9.40
N ALA A 195 -36.06 0.64 8.27
CA ALA A 195 -36.13 -0.82 8.26
C ALA A 195 -34.78 -1.38 8.76
N ASP A 196 -34.81 -2.17 9.82
CA ASP A 196 -33.64 -2.84 10.36
C ASP A 196 -33.80 -4.37 10.36
N LEU A 197 -34.99 -4.89 10.06
CA LEU A 197 -35.29 -6.32 9.91
C LEU A 197 -35.41 -6.69 8.43
N PHE A 198 -34.81 -7.82 8.08
CA PHE A 198 -34.75 -8.32 6.72
C PHE A 198 -35.05 -9.78 6.66
N GLN A 199 -35.80 -10.21 5.63
CA GLN A 199 -35.90 -11.62 5.31
C GLN A 199 -34.72 -12.06 4.46
N VAL A 200 -34.10 -13.15 4.87
CA VAL A 200 -33.01 -13.78 4.15
C VAL A 200 -33.35 -15.24 3.85
N ARG A 201 -32.85 -15.76 2.74
CA ARG A 201 -32.91 -17.18 2.42
C ARG A 201 -31.53 -17.77 2.51
N HIS A 202 -31.38 -18.81 3.32
CA HIS A 202 -30.10 -19.46 3.50
C HIS A 202 -29.68 -20.28 2.28
N PHE A 203 -28.40 -20.39 2.08
CA PHE A 203 -27.78 -21.30 1.13
C PHE A 203 -27.96 -22.74 1.63
N ASP A 204 -28.33 -23.64 0.74
CA ASP A 204 -28.42 -25.06 1.00
C ASP A 204 -27.26 -25.78 0.34
N PRO A 205 -26.28 -26.31 1.12
CA PRO A 205 -25.15 -27.02 0.57
C PRO A 205 -25.49 -28.25 -0.26
N ALA A 206 -26.59 -28.91 0.07
CA ALA A 206 -27.03 -30.12 -0.64
C ALA A 206 -27.59 -29.79 -2.04
N ALA A 207 -28.31 -28.67 -2.14
CA ALA A 207 -28.87 -28.19 -3.40
C ALA A 207 -27.91 -27.29 -4.20
N HIS A 208 -26.77 -26.94 -3.64
CA HIS A 208 -25.85 -25.94 -4.16
C HIS A 208 -26.54 -24.63 -4.60
N GLY A 209 -27.49 -24.17 -3.77
CA GLY A 209 -28.33 -23.01 -4.11
C GLY A 209 -29.02 -22.40 -2.91
N TYR A 210 -29.75 -21.30 -3.14
CA TYR A 210 -30.51 -20.61 -2.11
C TYR A 210 -31.92 -21.21 -2.00
N SER A 211 -32.01 -22.48 -1.57
CA SER A 211 -33.25 -23.22 -1.31
C SER A 211 -33.50 -23.51 0.17
N GLY A 212 -32.58 -23.07 1.04
CA GLY A 212 -32.70 -23.24 2.48
C GLY A 212 -33.83 -22.43 3.11
N PRO A 213 -33.99 -22.52 4.44
CA PRO A 213 -35.06 -21.84 5.14
C PRO A 213 -34.96 -20.32 5.03
N VAL A 214 -36.11 -19.66 5.17
CA VAL A 214 -36.22 -18.20 5.28
C VAL A 214 -36.13 -17.81 6.76
N GLU A 215 -35.29 -16.84 7.07
CA GLU A 215 -35.09 -16.34 8.43
C GLU A 215 -35.18 -14.82 8.44
N THR A 216 -35.59 -14.25 9.57
CA THR A 216 -35.55 -12.81 9.82
C THR A 216 -34.24 -12.46 10.55
N VAL A 217 -33.42 -11.61 9.92
CA VAL A 217 -32.19 -11.08 10.51
C VAL A 217 -32.31 -9.57 10.72
N ARG A 218 -31.49 -9.03 11.61
CA ARG A 218 -31.36 -7.58 11.81
C ARG A 218 -30.09 -7.07 11.12
N ILE A 219 -30.24 -6.08 10.23
CA ILE A 219 -29.13 -5.30 9.67
C ILE A 219 -29.30 -3.86 10.16
N PRO A 220 -28.64 -3.46 11.25
CA PRO A 220 -28.96 -2.21 11.93
C PRO A 220 -28.52 -0.98 11.14
N THR A 221 -29.35 0.03 11.13
CA THR A 221 -29.00 1.36 10.64
C THR A 221 -28.09 2.08 11.64
N GLN A 222 -26.87 2.39 11.24
CA GLN A 222 -25.89 3.05 12.10
C GLN A 222 -26.28 4.51 12.41
N PRO A 223 -25.96 5.01 13.63
CA PRO A 223 -26.15 6.41 13.95
C PRO A 223 -25.29 7.31 13.04
N PRO A 224 -25.69 8.56 12.84
CA PRO A 224 -24.88 9.50 12.08
C PRO A 224 -23.54 9.74 12.79
N ASN A 225 -22.48 9.97 11.97
CA ASN A 225 -21.17 10.33 12.50
C ASN A 225 -21.16 11.76 13.11
N ARG A 226 -19.98 12.23 13.59
CA ARG A 226 -19.82 13.57 14.19
C ARG A 226 -20.24 14.72 13.25
N ASP A 227 -20.19 14.50 11.93
CA ASP A 227 -20.59 15.48 10.93
C ASP A 227 -22.08 15.39 10.58
N GLY A 228 -22.87 14.63 11.35
CA GLY A 228 -24.30 14.40 11.12
C GLY A 228 -24.61 13.53 9.90
N ARG A 229 -23.63 12.80 9.37
CA ARG A 229 -23.76 12.04 8.14
C ARG A 229 -24.15 10.60 8.41
N ARG A 230 -25.17 10.13 7.69
CA ARG A 230 -25.46 8.71 7.52
C ARG A 230 -25.02 8.29 6.14
N PHE A 231 -24.07 7.39 6.09
CA PHE A 231 -23.46 6.97 4.84
C PHE A 231 -24.18 5.80 4.19
N PHE A 232 -24.86 4.98 4.98
CA PHE A 232 -25.40 3.70 4.56
C PHE A 232 -26.84 3.51 5.06
N ASP A 233 -27.69 3.00 4.17
CA ASP A 233 -29.04 2.54 4.45
C ASP A 233 -29.15 1.06 4.03
N PRO A 234 -29.34 0.14 4.98
CA PRO A 234 -29.41 -1.30 4.68
C PRO A 234 -30.50 -1.67 3.69
N ALA A 235 -31.59 -0.95 3.62
CA ALA A 235 -32.68 -1.22 2.67
C ALA A 235 -32.24 -1.21 1.21
N GLY A 236 -31.19 -0.46 0.89
CA GLY A 236 -30.61 -0.42 -0.46
C GLY A 236 -29.82 -1.67 -0.87
N LEU A 237 -29.63 -2.64 0.02
CA LEU A 237 -28.97 -3.92 -0.30
C LEU A 237 -29.89 -4.86 -1.07
N VAL A 238 -31.20 -4.78 -0.80
CA VAL A 238 -32.17 -5.69 -1.38
C VAL A 238 -32.29 -5.50 -2.89
N GLY A 239 -32.21 -6.61 -3.64
CA GLY A 239 -32.31 -6.60 -5.10
C GLY A 239 -31.14 -5.97 -5.86
N HIS A 240 -30.07 -5.63 -5.17
CA HIS A 240 -28.91 -5.03 -5.83
C HIS A 240 -28.03 -6.07 -6.57
N PRO A 241 -27.54 -5.78 -7.80
CA PRO A 241 -26.79 -6.73 -8.62
C PRO A 241 -25.54 -7.32 -7.96
N ILE A 242 -24.87 -6.63 -7.04
CA ILE A 242 -23.71 -7.16 -6.32
C ILE A 242 -24.06 -8.32 -5.39
N GLY A 243 -25.32 -8.42 -4.96
CA GLY A 243 -25.83 -9.47 -4.08
C GLY A 243 -26.47 -10.65 -4.80
N VAL A 244 -26.42 -10.69 -6.14
CA VAL A 244 -27.07 -11.77 -6.92
C VAL A 244 -26.44 -13.14 -6.63
N GLU A 245 -25.14 -13.18 -6.36
CA GLU A 245 -24.40 -14.38 -5.95
C GLU A 245 -24.57 -14.68 -4.45
N GLY A 246 -25.31 -13.81 -3.72
CA GLY A 246 -25.52 -13.87 -2.29
C GLY A 246 -24.51 -13.07 -1.48
N TRP A 247 -24.72 -13.12 -0.19
CA TRP A 247 -23.96 -12.42 0.83
C TRP A 247 -23.46 -13.38 1.89
N THR A 248 -22.25 -13.16 2.40
CA THR A 248 -21.87 -13.66 3.72
C THR A 248 -22.23 -12.59 4.75
N LEU A 249 -23.13 -12.94 5.66
CA LEU A 249 -23.43 -12.16 6.86
C LEU A 249 -22.44 -12.54 7.96
N TYR A 250 -21.90 -11.56 8.65
CA TYR A 250 -21.12 -11.76 9.87
C TYR A 250 -21.84 -11.08 11.01
N GLY A 251 -22.02 -11.78 12.14
CA GLY A 251 -22.74 -11.23 13.27
C GLY A 251 -22.88 -12.23 14.42
N ALA A 252 -23.88 -12.01 15.26
CA ALA A 252 -24.25 -12.93 16.33
C ALA A 252 -25.71 -12.72 16.73
N PRO A 253 -26.36 -13.71 17.36
CA PRO A 253 -27.69 -13.53 17.95
C PRO A 253 -27.64 -12.47 19.06
N ALA A 254 -28.62 -11.57 19.04
CA ALA A 254 -28.87 -10.63 20.13
C ALA A 254 -29.62 -11.29 21.28
N ALA A 255 -29.90 -10.58 22.36
CA ALA A 255 -30.64 -11.10 23.50
C ALA A 255 -32.07 -11.54 23.15
N ASP A 256 -32.71 -10.91 22.15
CA ASP A 256 -34.01 -11.28 21.61
C ASP A 256 -33.97 -12.51 20.68
N GLY A 257 -32.80 -13.10 20.46
CA GLY A 257 -32.62 -14.25 19.60
C GLY A 257 -32.46 -13.93 18.11
N ILE A 258 -32.70 -12.69 17.69
CA ILE A 258 -32.55 -12.28 16.28
C ILE A 258 -31.07 -12.16 15.93
N PHE A 259 -30.64 -12.85 14.87
CA PHE A 259 -29.30 -12.71 14.35
C PHE A 259 -29.08 -11.28 13.86
N THR A 260 -28.13 -10.58 14.50
CA THR A 260 -27.84 -9.17 14.20
C THR A 260 -26.49 -9.08 13.46
N VAL A 261 -26.56 -8.52 12.27
CA VAL A 261 -25.43 -8.42 11.34
C VAL A 261 -24.52 -7.26 11.76
N GLN A 262 -23.22 -7.56 11.85
CA GLN A 262 -22.18 -6.59 12.16
C GLN A 262 -21.35 -6.26 10.92
N ALA A 263 -21.23 -7.21 9.99
CA ALA A 263 -20.50 -7.01 8.74
C ALA A 263 -21.11 -7.81 7.58
N LEU A 264 -20.78 -7.40 6.35
CA LEU A 264 -21.28 -7.99 5.10
C LEU A 264 -20.14 -8.22 4.11
N LEU A 265 -20.20 -9.34 3.38
CA LEU A 265 -19.34 -9.63 2.25
C LEU A 265 -20.21 -10.02 1.04
N PRO A 266 -20.17 -9.25 -0.07
CA PRO A 266 -20.80 -9.69 -1.31
C PRO A 266 -19.94 -10.79 -1.94
N LEU A 267 -20.50 -11.99 -2.09
CA LEU A 267 -19.75 -13.14 -2.61
C LEU A 267 -19.22 -12.91 -4.01
N ALA A 268 -20.00 -12.24 -4.87
CA ALA A 268 -19.60 -11.90 -6.22
C ALA A 268 -18.23 -11.17 -6.29
N LEU A 269 -17.81 -10.46 -5.24
CA LEU A 269 -16.55 -9.75 -5.26
C LEU A 269 -15.33 -10.67 -5.13
N VAL A 270 -15.44 -11.70 -4.29
CA VAL A 270 -14.30 -12.52 -3.85
C VAL A 270 -14.19 -13.88 -4.54
N GLN A 271 -15.17 -14.25 -5.36
CA GLN A 271 -15.13 -15.51 -6.11
C GLN A 271 -14.02 -15.52 -7.16
N LEU A 272 -13.45 -16.68 -7.41
CA LEU A 272 -12.45 -16.91 -8.45
C LEU A 272 -13.13 -16.98 -9.84
N HIS A 273 -13.68 -15.86 -10.28
CA HIS A 273 -14.25 -15.66 -11.59
C HIS A 273 -13.86 -14.29 -12.13
N SER A 274 -13.26 -14.21 -13.31
CA SER A 274 -12.87 -12.94 -13.91
C SER A 274 -13.96 -12.42 -14.86
N ASP A 275 -14.35 -11.16 -14.66
CA ASP A 275 -15.24 -10.45 -15.58
C ASP A 275 -14.50 -9.96 -16.83
N GLN A 276 -13.19 -9.80 -16.70
CA GLN A 276 -12.31 -9.33 -17.76
C GLN A 276 -10.92 -9.92 -17.61
N ARG A 277 -10.35 -10.36 -18.72
CA ARG A 277 -8.95 -10.78 -18.81
C ARG A 277 -8.22 -9.88 -19.78
N LEU A 278 -7.16 -9.25 -19.32
CA LEU A 278 -6.29 -8.39 -20.12
C LEU A 278 -4.95 -9.09 -20.32
N VAL A 279 -4.61 -9.35 -21.58
CA VAL A 279 -3.37 -10.01 -21.95
C VAL A 279 -2.41 -8.95 -22.51
N GLY A 280 -1.16 -9.02 -22.07
CA GLY A 280 -0.09 -8.10 -22.44
C GLY A 280 0.23 -7.11 -21.32
N THR A 281 1.53 -6.94 -21.07
CA THR A 281 2.05 -6.03 -20.03
C THR A 281 1.59 -4.58 -20.26
N ALA A 282 1.63 -4.11 -21.52
CA ALA A 282 1.19 -2.76 -21.86
C ALA A 282 -0.31 -2.54 -21.58
N ALA A 283 -1.17 -3.51 -21.89
CA ALA A 283 -2.60 -3.44 -21.61
C ALA A 283 -2.87 -3.40 -20.09
N GLY A 284 -2.16 -4.22 -19.32
CA GLY A 284 -2.26 -4.22 -17.86
C GLY A 284 -1.78 -2.92 -17.24
N LEU A 285 -0.67 -2.35 -17.68
CA LEU A 285 -0.17 -1.05 -17.21
C LEU A 285 -1.14 0.09 -17.50
N ARG A 286 -1.73 0.10 -18.70
CA ARG A 286 -2.79 1.04 -19.06
C ARG A 286 -4.00 0.91 -18.14
N HIS A 287 -4.43 -0.33 -17.87
CA HIS A 287 -5.53 -0.59 -16.93
C HIS A 287 -5.25 -0.01 -15.54
N LEU A 288 -4.06 -0.27 -14.98
CA LEU A 288 -3.67 0.26 -13.66
C LEU A 288 -3.66 1.79 -13.64
N ALA A 289 -3.06 2.42 -14.65
CA ALA A 289 -2.89 3.87 -14.69
C ALA A 289 -4.20 4.64 -14.93
N HIS A 290 -5.09 4.12 -15.79
CA HIS A 290 -6.26 4.84 -16.27
C HIS A 290 -7.58 4.14 -15.98
N ASP A 291 -7.75 2.88 -16.44
CA ASP A 291 -9.06 2.26 -16.47
C ASP A 291 -9.54 1.88 -15.07
N ASN A 292 -8.64 1.43 -14.20
CA ASN A 292 -8.95 1.02 -12.84
C ASN A 292 -9.57 2.15 -12.02
N TRP A 293 -9.14 3.39 -12.26
CA TRP A 293 -9.60 4.57 -11.54
C TRP A 293 -10.48 5.51 -12.39
N SER A 294 -10.90 5.09 -13.58
CA SER A 294 -11.75 5.89 -14.46
C SER A 294 -13.12 6.16 -13.83
N ALA A 295 -13.81 7.21 -14.32
CA ALA A 295 -15.17 7.52 -13.87
C ALA A 295 -16.12 6.33 -14.07
N ARG A 296 -15.93 5.55 -15.15
CA ARG A 296 -16.73 4.34 -15.40
C ARG A 296 -16.47 3.26 -14.36
N ALA A 297 -15.24 3.04 -13.95
CA ALA A 297 -14.88 2.07 -12.90
C ALA A 297 -15.32 2.56 -11.51
N THR A 298 -15.50 3.88 -11.32
CA THR A 298 -15.93 4.48 -10.06
C THR A 298 -17.43 4.75 -9.99
N GLN A 299 -18.23 4.24 -10.92
CA GLN A 299 -19.70 4.34 -10.84
C GLN A 299 -20.24 3.55 -9.65
N ARG A 300 -21.27 4.12 -9.01
CA ARG A 300 -21.92 3.51 -7.87
C ARG A 300 -22.45 2.11 -8.20
N GLY A 301 -22.26 1.19 -7.26
CA GLY A 301 -22.76 -0.17 -7.35
C GLY A 301 -22.03 -1.03 -8.39
N ARG A 302 -20.91 -0.55 -8.93
CA ARG A 302 -20.10 -1.34 -9.85
C ARG A 302 -19.04 -2.09 -9.08
N PHE A 303 -18.83 -3.32 -9.48
CA PHE A 303 -17.64 -4.10 -9.11
C PHE A 303 -17.07 -4.72 -10.39
N ARG A 304 -15.82 -5.11 -10.35
CA ARG A 304 -15.15 -5.80 -11.46
C ARG A 304 -14.00 -6.62 -10.93
N ARG A 305 -13.86 -7.81 -11.46
CA ARG A 305 -12.73 -8.72 -11.26
C ARG A 305 -11.96 -8.77 -12.56
N THR A 306 -10.73 -8.30 -12.57
CA THR A 306 -9.91 -8.22 -13.78
C THR A 306 -8.64 -9.05 -13.56
N GLU A 307 -8.39 -9.98 -14.45
CA GLU A 307 -7.12 -10.71 -14.50
C GLU A 307 -6.17 -9.98 -15.46
N LEU A 308 -5.03 -9.53 -14.93
CA LEU A 308 -3.96 -8.92 -15.72
C LEU A 308 -2.89 -9.99 -15.96
N GLN A 309 -2.70 -10.34 -17.20
CA GLN A 309 -1.68 -11.31 -17.62
C GLN A 309 -0.57 -10.59 -18.38
N PRO A 310 0.67 -10.62 -17.89
CA PRO A 310 1.80 -10.05 -18.60
C PRO A 310 2.11 -10.84 -19.88
N ASP A 311 2.94 -10.25 -20.73
CA ASP A 311 3.49 -10.96 -21.86
C ASP A 311 4.32 -12.15 -21.39
N LEU A 312 4.15 -13.30 -22.02
CA LEU A 312 4.97 -14.49 -21.75
C LEU A 312 6.43 -14.17 -22.10
N GLN A 313 7.31 -14.27 -21.13
CA GLN A 313 8.74 -14.16 -21.36
C GLN A 313 9.26 -15.56 -21.72
N PRO A 314 9.76 -15.78 -22.97
CA PRO A 314 10.17 -17.11 -23.43
C PRO A 314 11.29 -17.73 -22.58
N ASP A 315 12.10 -16.88 -21.93
CA ASP A 315 13.27 -17.27 -21.16
C ASP A 315 12.97 -17.59 -19.67
N LEU A 316 11.70 -17.53 -19.25
CA LEU A 316 11.33 -17.94 -17.91
C LEU A 316 11.33 -19.46 -17.78
N GLN A 317 11.93 -19.93 -16.67
CA GLN A 317 11.89 -21.34 -16.29
C GLN A 317 10.45 -21.87 -16.24
N PRO A 318 10.19 -23.12 -16.63
CA PRO A 318 8.84 -23.70 -16.72
C PRO A 318 7.99 -23.59 -15.45
N ASP A 319 8.63 -23.60 -14.27
CA ASP A 319 8.03 -23.45 -12.94
C ASP A 319 7.56 -22.01 -12.64
N ARG A 320 7.93 -21.04 -13.48
CA ARG A 320 7.52 -19.62 -13.39
C ARG A 320 6.46 -19.21 -14.41
N GLN A 321 5.95 -20.16 -15.16
CA GLN A 321 4.83 -19.86 -16.07
C GLN A 321 3.55 -19.58 -15.26
N PRO A 322 2.69 -18.65 -15.71
CA PRO A 322 1.42 -18.37 -15.06
C PRO A 322 0.58 -19.65 -14.95
N ARG A 323 0.41 -20.16 -13.75
CA ARG A 323 -0.48 -21.28 -13.47
C ARG A 323 -1.84 -20.79 -12.98
N PRO A 324 -2.93 -21.52 -13.18
CA PRO A 324 -4.22 -21.23 -12.57
C PRO A 324 -4.11 -21.13 -11.05
N TRP A 325 -5.01 -20.34 -10.47
CA TRP A 325 -5.18 -20.28 -9.02
C TRP A 325 -5.72 -21.60 -8.48
N GLN A 326 -5.22 -22.03 -7.32
CA GLN A 326 -5.62 -23.25 -6.64
C GLN A 326 -5.91 -22.94 -5.17
N ILE A 327 -6.88 -23.66 -4.59
CA ILE A 327 -7.15 -23.57 -3.14
C ILE A 327 -5.86 -23.84 -2.37
N GLY A 328 -5.57 -22.97 -1.40
CA GLY A 328 -4.32 -22.93 -0.66
C GLY A 328 -3.26 -21.99 -1.26
N ASP A 329 -3.51 -21.35 -2.40
CA ASP A 329 -2.63 -20.31 -2.90
C ASP A 329 -2.73 -19.05 -2.03
N HIS A 330 -1.57 -18.49 -1.69
CA HIS A 330 -1.44 -17.24 -0.96
C HIS A 330 -1.02 -16.10 -1.87
N ALA A 331 -1.42 -14.88 -1.53
CA ALA A 331 -1.09 -13.68 -2.28
C ALA A 331 -0.78 -12.48 -1.37
N LEU A 332 0.14 -11.65 -1.82
CA LEU A 332 0.27 -10.28 -1.33
C LEU A 332 -0.92 -9.47 -1.86
N LEU A 333 -1.64 -8.84 -0.94
CA LEU A 333 -2.72 -7.93 -1.25
C LEU A 333 -2.18 -6.50 -1.24
N ILE A 334 -2.42 -5.79 -2.35
CA ILE A 334 -2.07 -4.38 -2.55
C ILE A 334 -3.38 -3.60 -2.54
N HIS A 335 -3.71 -3.01 -1.39
CA HIS A 335 -4.98 -2.35 -1.14
C HIS A 335 -4.90 -0.84 -1.33
N SER A 336 -5.90 -0.27 -1.98
CA SER A 336 -6.14 1.17 -1.94
C SER A 336 -7.62 1.48 -2.02
N PHE A 337 -8.05 2.51 -1.29
CA PHE A 337 -9.37 3.09 -1.48
C PHE A 337 -9.30 4.61 -1.71
N GLY A 338 -10.33 5.14 -2.32
CA GLY A 338 -10.49 6.57 -2.59
C GLY A 338 -11.25 7.33 -1.52
N GLY A 339 -11.73 8.49 -1.89
CA GLY A 339 -12.50 9.38 -1.03
C GLY A 339 -14.01 9.31 -1.27
N ILE A 340 -14.72 10.11 -0.47
CA ILE A 340 -16.15 10.34 -0.58
C ILE A 340 -16.36 11.74 -1.15
N GLY A 341 -16.79 11.83 -2.41
CA GLY A 341 -17.14 13.08 -3.07
C GLY A 341 -18.64 13.41 -2.97
N GLY A 342 -19.09 14.39 -3.77
CA GLY A 342 -20.49 14.81 -3.83
C GLY A 342 -20.85 15.89 -2.81
N VAL A 343 -22.15 16.20 -2.72
CA VAL A 343 -22.67 17.20 -1.79
C VAL A 343 -22.57 16.65 -0.36
N GLY A 344 -21.83 17.35 0.50
CA GLY A 344 -21.58 16.89 1.87
C GLY A 344 -20.53 15.76 1.96
N GLY A 345 -19.78 15.48 0.91
CA GLY A 345 -18.63 14.59 0.93
C GLY A 345 -17.48 15.12 1.78
N GLU A 346 -16.35 14.44 1.73
CA GLU A 346 -15.14 14.85 2.44
C GLU A 346 -14.69 16.22 1.98
N ALA A 347 -14.36 17.09 2.93
CA ALA A 347 -13.74 18.39 2.63
C ALA A 347 -12.30 18.13 2.20
N THR A 348 -12.08 18.07 0.89
CA THR A 348 -10.75 17.94 0.30
C THR A 348 -10.40 19.24 -0.39
N PRO A 349 -9.56 20.11 0.20
CA PRO A 349 -9.00 21.25 -0.51
C PRO A 349 -8.33 20.80 -1.82
N GLY A 350 -8.33 21.65 -2.84
CA GLY A 350 -7.86 21.28 -4.18
C GLY A 350 -6.42 20.77 -4.26
N PHE A 351 -5.61 21.09 -3.25
CA PHE A 351 -4.20 20.67 -3.12
C PHE A 351 -3.97 19.46 -2.20
N THR A 352 -5.03 18.88 -1.62
CA THR A 352 -4.88 17.70 -0.76
C THR A 352 -5.00 16.39 -1.54
N VAL A 353 -4.44 15.34 -0.95
CA VAL A 353 -4.52 13.96 -1.44
C VAL A 353 -5.67 13.25 -0.72
N THR A 354 -6.48 12.51 -1.47
CA THR A 354 -7.48 11.58 -0.92
C THR A 354 -7.03 10.16 -1.14
N GLY A 355 -7.46 9.27 -0.25
CA GLY A 355 -7.24 7.84 -0.35
C GLY A 355 -6.41 7.28 0.79
N HIS A 356 -6.36 5.97 0.80
CA HIS A 356 -5.61 5.17 1.75
C HIS A 356 -4.92 4.02 1.03
N PHE A 357 -3.84 3.52 1.62
CA PHE A 357 -3.06 2.41 1.13
C PHE A 357 -2.71 1.45 2.27
N ALA A 358 -2.72 0.16 1.98
CA ALA A 358 -2.20 -0.87 2.87
C ALA A 358 -1.68 -2.06 2.06
N PHE A 359 -0.74 -2.79 2.63
CA PHE A 359 -0.54 -4.18 2.24
C PHE A 359 -1.43 -5.08 3.07
N GLY A 360 -1.58 -6.30 2.59
CA GLY A 360 -2.31 -7.35 3.26
C GLY A 360 -1.97 -8.70 2.68
N GLU A 361 -2.79 -9.66 3.00
CA GLU A 361 -2.69 -11.04 2.54
C GLU A 361 -4.03 -11.49 1.96
N ALA A 362 -3.97 -12.35 0.98
CA ALA A 362 -5.11 -13.09 0.51
C ALA A 362 -4.78 -14.58 0.45
N GLU A 363 -5.76 -15.39 0.72
CA GLU A 363 -5.69 -16.84 0.56
C GLU A 363 -6.88 -17.30 -0.29
N LEU A 364 -6.65 -18.18 -1.23
CA LEU A 364 -7.71 -18.83 -1.98
C LEU A 364 -8.21 -20.04 -1.20
N ILE A 365 -9.38 -19.91 -0.62
CA ILE A 365 -10.00 -20.97 0.21
C ILE A 365 -11.21 -21.59 -0.47
N ALA A 366 -11.61 -22.77 -0.03
CA ALA A 366 -12.92 -23.29 -0.32
C ALA A 366 -13.96 -22.53 0.51
N ASP A 367 -15.03 -22.04 -0.11
CA ASP A 367 -16.14 -21.42 0.62
C ASP A 367 -16.70 -22.39 1.66
N PRO A 368 -16.87 -22.00 2.93
CA PRO A 368 -17.29 -22.91 3.98
C PRO A 368 -18.72 -23.46 3.84
N PHE A 369 -19.52 -22.91 2.93
CA PHE A 369 -20.89 -23.35 2.65
C PHE A 369 -21.02 -24.11 1.34
N GLY A 370 -20.48 -23.57 0.26
CA GLY A 370 -20.61 -24.13 -1.08
C GLY A 370 -19.39 -24.88 -1.60
N GLY A 371 -18.23 -24.71 -1.00
CA GLY A 371 -16.99 -25.34 -1.43
C GLY A 371 -16.31 -24.68 -2.63
N GLU A 372 -16.93 -23.67 -3.25
CA GLU A 372 -16.35 -22.97 -4.40
C GLU A 372 -15.11 -22.16 -3.98
N PRO A 373 -14.10 -22.01 -4.86
CA PRO A 373 -12.92 -21.21 -4.54
C PRO A 373 -13.28 -19.72 -4.43
N ARG A 374 -12.88 -19.11 -3.32
CA ARG A 374 -12.99 -17.67 -3.09
C ARG A 374 -11.77 -17.12 -2.34
N PHE A 375 -11.47 -15.85 -2.50
CA PHE A 375 -10.43 -15.19 -1.75
C PHE A 375 -10.92 -14.82 -0.35
N GLU A 376 -10.15 -15.19 0.67
CA GLU A 376 -10.20 -14.60 2.00
C GLU A 376 -9.19 -13.45 2.05
N LEU A 377 -9.61 -12.26 2.50
CA LEU A 377 -8.81 -11.04 2.46
C LEU A 377 -8.48 -10.58 3.87
N ARG A 378 -7.22 -10.26 4.10
CA ARG A 378 -6.70 -9.69 5.35
C ARG A 378 -5.89 -8.45 5.04
N TYR A 379 -6.11 -7.38 5.80
CA TYR A 379 -5.49 -6.07 5.61
C TYR A 379 -4.63 -5.72 6.82
N HIS A 380 -3.40 -5.27 6.60
CA HIS A 380 -2.52 -4.76 7.64
C HIS A 380 -2.66 -3.23 7.69
N GLN A 381 -3.56 -2.78 8.55
CA GLN A 381 -3.90 -1.36 8.64
C GLN A 381 -2.94 -0.63 9.55
N ILE A 382 -1.97 0.06 8.97
CA ILE A 382 -1.07 0.97 9.68
C ILE A 382 -1.72 2.35 9.65
N TYR A 383 -2.50 2.67 10.68
CA TYR A 383 -3.34 3.87 10.74
C TYR A 383 -3.06 4.70 11.97
N ALA A 384 -3.11 6.00 11.80
CA ALA A 384 -3.13 6.95 12.90
C ALA A 384 -4.49 6.92 13.63
N ASN A 385 -4.57 7.60 14.74
CA ASN A 385 -5.81 7.89 15.43
C ASN A 385 -6.75 8.66 14.51
N ASN A 386 -8.02 8.33 14.54
CA ASN A 386 -9.06 9.00 13.79
C ASN A 386 -10.37 9.04 14.57
N PRO A 387 -11.41 9.75 14.09
CA PRO A 387 -12.67 9.85 14.80
C PRO A 387 -13.41 8.53 15.03
N ASP A 388 -13.06 7.48 14.30
CA ASP A 388 -13.70 6.17 14.39
C ASP A 388 -12.93 5.20 15.31
N GLY A 389 -11.89 5.67 15.96
CA GLY A 389 -11.02 4.90 16.84
C GLY A 389 -9.60 4.76 16.29
N ILE A 390 -8.76 4.03 17.04
CA ILE A 390 -7.46 3.61 16.56
C ILE A 390 -7.66 2.29 15.84
N VAL A 391 -7.53 2.29 14.51
CA VAL A 391 -7.79 1.13 13.67
C VAL A 391 -6.52 0.37 13.26
N ALA A 392 -5.35 0.78 13.77
CA ALA A 392 -4.09 0.10 13.49
C ALA A 392 -4.12 -1.35 13.99
N GLY A 393 -3.90 -2.29 13.08
CA GLY A 393 -3.93 -3.73 13.36
C GLY A 393 -4.22 -4.54 12.11
N SER A 394 -3.96 -5.84 12.18
CA SER A 394 -4.42 -6.77 11.16
C SER A 394 -5.94 -6.94 11.26
N GLN A 395 -6.64 -6.81 10.15
CA GLN A 395 -8.09 -6.87 10.07
C GLN A 395 -8.49 -7.74 8.88
N ASP A 396 -9.47 -8.59 9.06
CA ASP A 396 -10.07 -9.28 7.91
C ASP A 396 -11.09 -8.38 7.18
N TRP A 397 -11.72 -8.91 6.13
CA TRP A 397 -12.75 -8.19 5.41
C TRP A 397 -13.86 -7.69 6.32
N SER A 398 -14.31 -8.52 7.30
CA SER A 398 -15.44 -8.18 8.16
C SER A 398 -15.17 -6.97 9.05
N ALA A 399 -13.96 -6.86 9.59
CA ALA A 399 -13.58 -5.73 10.43
C ALA A 399 -13.11 -4.49 9.64
N TRP A 400 -12.74 -4.66 8.38
CA TRP A 400 -12.28 -3.56 7.53
C TRP A 400 -13.37 -3.09 6.58
N SER A 401 -13.46 -3.68 5.39
CA SER A 401 -14.34 -3.20 4.33
C SER A 401 -15.81 -3.55 4.57
N GLY A 402 -16.08 -4.65 5.24
CA GLY A 402 -17.44 -5.16 5.49
C GLY A 402 -18.12 -4.61 6.74
N ASP A 403 -17.38 -3.96 7.62
CA ASP A 403 -17.88 -3.47 8.92
C ASP A 403 -18.95 -2.39 8.74
N LEU A 404 -20.14 -2.64 9.27
CA LEU A 404 -21.28 -1.72 9.18
C LEU A 404 -21.10 -0.51 10.07
N GLN A 405 -20.45 -0.65 11.23
CA GLN A 405 -20.25 0.45 12.18
C GLN A 405 -19.36 1.54 11.57
N ARG A 406 -18.33 1.15 10.84
CA ARG A 406 -17.43 2.07 10.16
C ARG A 406 -17.94 2.50 8.81
N GLY A 407 -18.89 1.73 8.23
CA GLY A 407 -19.57 2.06 7.00
C GLY A 407 -18.65 2.09 5.77
N TRP A 408 -17.53 1.37 5.78
CA TRP A 408 -16.59 1.39 4.67
C TRP A 408 -17.11 0.71 3.42
N LEU A 409 -17.95 -0.34 3.61
CA LEU A 409 -18.50 -1.18 2.54
C LEU A 409 -19.20 -0.38 1.43
N GLY A 410 -19.89 0.66 1.78
CA GLY A 410 -20.74 1.41 0.83
C GLY A 410 -20.19 2.74 0.37
N LEU A 411 -18.98 3.16 0.80
CA LEU A 411 -18.65 4.57 0.74
C LEU A 411 -17.62 4.92 -0.30
N ARG A 412 -16.61 4.08 -0.47
CA ARG A 412 -15.39 4.43 -1.17
C ARG A 412 -15.12 3.52 -2.35
N PRO A 413 -14.51 4.02 -3.42
CA PRO A 413 -13.96 3.14 -4.44
C PRO A 413 -12.76 2.39 -3.86
N ILE A 414 -12.77 1.06 -3.95
CA ILE A 414 -11.72 0.16 -3.47
C ILE A 414 -11.08 -0.55 -4.66
N SER A 415 -9.78 -0.73 -4.63
CA SER A 415 -9.02 -1.58 -5.53
C SER A 415 -8.03 -2.42 -4.74
N ASP A 416 -8.19 -3.74 -4.86
CA ASP A 416 -7.32 -4.75 -4.28
C ASP A 416 -6.62 -5.51 -5.40
N GLY A 417 -5.30 -5.39 -5.48
CA GLY A 417 -4.47 -6.17 -6.39
C GLY A 417 -3.88 -7.37 -5.64
N LEU A 418 -4.10 -8.57 -6.16
CA LEU A 418 -3.57 -9.80 -5.59
C LEU A 418 -2.45 -10.32 -6.48
N VAL A 419 -1.28 -10.55 -5.91
CA VAL A 419 -0.14 -11.16 -6.56
C VAL A 419 0.34 -12.35 -5.74
N ARG A 420 0.46 -13.52 -6.38
CA ARG A 420 0.81 -14.77 -5.69
C ARG A 420 2.16 -14.65 -5.02
N GLN A 421 2.26 -15.05 -3.75
CA GLN A 421 3.46 -14.95 -2.94
C GLN A 421 3.64 -16.15 -2.01
N ASP A 422 4.87 -16.33 -1.53
CA ASP A 422 5.21 -17.35 -0.56
C ASP A 422 4.55 -17.05 0.80
N PRO A 423 3.86 -18.02 1.43
CA PRO A 423 3.19 -17.81 2.72
C PRO A 423 4.17 -17.46 3.85
N ALA A 424 5.43 -17.91 3.79
CA ALA A 424 6.43 -17.56 4.79
C ALA A 424 6.84 -16.08 4.69
N LEU A 425 6.93 -15.53 3.48
CA LEU A 425 7.16 -14.10 3.28
C LEU A 425 5.99 -13.27 3.82
N LEU A 426 4.76 -13.73 3.59
CA LEU A 426 3.57 -13.04 4.08
C LEU A 426 3.48 -13.09 5.62
N ALA A 427 3.81 -14.22 6.25
CA ALA A 427 3.87 -14.31 7.69
C ALA A 427 4.93 -13.36 8.29
N ALA A 428 6.09 -13.24 7.65
CA ALA A 428 7.12 -12.29 8.04
C ALA A 428 6.63 -10.82 7.86
N LEU A 429 5.93 -10.53 6.77
CA LEU A 429 5.33 -9.20 6.53
C LEU A 429 4.30 -8.85 7.61
N ARG A 430 3.47 -9.81 8.03
CA ARG A 430 2.48 -9.63 9.10
C ARG A 430 3.13 -9.20 10.41
N LEU A 431 4.24 -9.83 10.79
CA LEU A 431 4.99 -9.45 12.00
C LEU A 431 5.64 -8.06 11.85
N GLN A 432 6.20 -7.72 10.68
CA GLN A 432 6.73 -6.38 10.44
C GLN A 432 5.64 -5.31 10.39
N ALA A 433 4.49 -5.61 9.84
CA ALA A 433 3.35 -4.72 9.89
C ALA A 433 2.91 -4.47 11.35
N GLU A 434 2.90 -5.52 12.20
CA GLU A 434 2.59 -5.38 13.63
C GLU A 434 3.57 -4.46 14.36
N VAL A 435 4.85 -4.47 14.00
CA VAL A 435 5.84 -3.50 14.52
C VAL A 435 5.35 -2.07 14.34
N LEU A 436 4.91 -1.73 13.15
CA LEU A 436 4.48 -0.37 12.84
C LEU A 436 3.09 -0.08 13.40
N MET A 437 2.18 -1.05 13.38
CA MET A 437 0.85 -0.92 13.95
C MET A 437 0.89 -0.69 15.46
N ALA A 438 1.73 -1.42 16.20
CA ALA A 438 1.92 -1.23 17.63
C ALA A 438 2.45 0.18 17.94
N ARG A 439 3.37 0.68 17.13
CA ARG A 439 3.88 2.06 17.26
C ARG A 439 2.80 3.11 17.02
N TYR A 440 1.92 2.91 16.03
CA TYR A 440 0.79 3.82 15.82
C TYR A 440 -0.17 3.81 17.01
N ARG A 441 -0.44 2.64 17.59
CA ARG A 441 -1.32 2.52 18.75
C ARG A 441 -0.73 3.18 20.01
N SER A 442 0.58 3.17 20.14
CA SER A 442 1.29 3.78 21.30
C SER A 442 1.78 5.20 21.03
N GLY A 443 1.85 5.63 19.76
CA GLY A 443 2.46 6.90 19.37
C GLY A 443 3.94 6.98 19.76
N ASP A 444 4.68 5.88 19.72
CA ASP A 444 6.05 5.73 20.23
C ASP A 444 6.17 6.16 21.73
N GLY A 445 5.16 5.87 22.53
CA GLY A 445 5.07 6.22 23.94
C GLY A 445 4.43 7.58 24.24
N SER A 446 4.20 8.43 23.23
CA SER A 446 3.57 9.76 23.43
C SER A 446 2.05 9.77 23.18
N GLY A 447 1.49 8.70 22.66
CA GLY A 447 0.11 8.65 22.17
C GLY A 447 -0.15 9.45 20.90
N VAL A 448 0.87 10.10 20.34
CA VAL A 448 0.73 10.92 19.12
C VAL A 448 1.09 10.10 17.90
N ALA A 449 0.10 9.79 17.08
CA ALA A 449 0.28 9.13 15.79
C ALA A 449 -0.24 10.06 14.68
N ALA A 450 0.64 10.92 14.18
CA ALA A 450 0.29 11.87 13.13
C ALA A 450 0.62 11.31 11.75
N VAL A 451 -0.30 11.47 10.81
CA VAL A 451 -0.05 11.19 9.38
C VAL A 451 0.58 12.43 8.74
N THR A 452 1.74 12.26 8.18
CA THR A 452 2.52 13.28 7.46
C THR A 452 2.99 12.72 6.14
N ALA A 453 3.67 13.52 5.33
CA ALA A 453 4.31 13.06 4.11
C ALA A 453 5.39 11.99 4.34
N THR A 454 5.95 11.89 5.55
CA THR A 454 7.01 10.94 5.91
C THR A 454 6.57 9.87 6.90
N THR A 455 5.34 9.96 7.41
CA THR A 455 4.72 9.00 8.33
C THR A 455 3.26 8.81 7.91
N SER A 456 3.05 8.15 6.79
CA SER A 456 1.73 7.91 6.22
C SER A 456 1.47 6.41 6.06
N CYS A 457 0.22 6.06 5.80
CA CYS A 457 -0.16 4.67 5.50
C CYS A 457 0.71 4.05 4.41
N VAL A 458 1.05 4.82 3.36
CA VAL A 458 1.90 4.33 2.25
C VAL A 458 3.35 4.15 2.68
N GLN A 459 3.90 5.14 3.39
CA GLN A 459 5.29 5.12 3.81
C GLN A 459 5.58 4.01 4.80
N ASP A 460 4.70 3.85 5.78
CA ASP A 460 4.91 2.85 6.82
C ASP A 460 4.60 1.43 6.31
N SER A 461 3.61 1.26 5.42
CA SER A 461 3.40 -0.02 4.72
C SER A 461 4.59 -0.38 3.83
N ALA A 462 5.13 0.60 3.08
CA ALA A 462 6.32 0.40 2.27
C ALA A 462 7.55 0.07 3.13
N GLN A 463 7.72 0.73 4.29
CA GLN A 463 8.77 0.38 5.25
C GLN A 463 8.62 -1.06 5.76
N ALA A 464 7.40 -1.49 6.11
CA ALA A 464 7.16 -2.86 6.58
C ALA A 464 7.58 -3.89 5.52
N LEU A 465 7.15 -3.71 4.28
CA LEU A 465 7.53 -4.60 3.18
C LEU A 465 9.04 -4.58 2.92
N TRP A 466 9.64 -3.39 2.82
CA TRP A 466 11.08 -3.27 2.59
C TRP A 466 11.89 -3.93 3.71
N THR A 467 11.54 -3.70 4.98
CA THR A 467 12.23 -4.29 6.12
C THR A 467 12.09 -5.81 6.12
N THR A 468 10.90 -6.33 5.81
CA THR A 468 10.67 -7.78 5.68
C THR A 468 11.63 -8.40 4.65
N LEU A 469 11.69 -7.81 3.46
CA LEU A 469 12.53 -8.31 2.37
C LEU A 469 14.02 -8.21 2.70
N GLU A 470 14.45 -7.11 3.34
CA GLU A 470 15.83 -6.91 3.75
C GLU A 470 16.27 -7.91 4.84
N LEU A 471 15.42 -8.18 5.84
CA LEU A 471 15.69 -9.17 6.87
C LEU A 471 15.71 -10.59 6.30
N TRP A 472 14.79 -10.86 5.36
CA TRP A 472 14.78 -12.15 4.64
C TRP A 472 16.07 -12.35 3.83
N ARG A 473 16.50 -11.35 3.07
CA ARG A 473 17.76 -11.38 2.31
C ARG A 473 18.98 -11.63 3.20
N ARG A 474 19.00 -11.04 4.40
CA ARG A 474 20.07 -11.26 5.40
C ARG A 474 19.98 -12.62 6.10
N GLY A 475 18.90 -13.35 5.90
CA GLY A 475 18.67 -14.64 6.57
C GLY A 475 18.45 -14.53 8.08
N VAL A 476 17.99 -13.38 8.55
CA VAL A 476 17.78 -13.10 9.98
C VAL A 476 16.35 -13.44 10.41
N TRP A 477 15.42 -13.64 9.48
CA TRP A 477 14.03 -13.89 9.80
C TRP A 477 13.77 -15.34 10.21
N PRO A 478 13.04 -15.59 11.32
CA PRO A 478 12.68 -16.94 11.75
C PRO A 478 11.78 -17.63 10.73
N ALA A 479 12.03 -18.92 10.49
CA ALA A 479 11.08 -19.75 9.75
C ALA A 479 9.74 -19.82 10.51
N PRO A 480 8.57 -19.76 9.85
CA PRO A 480 7.28 -19.84 10.53
C PRO A 480 7.13 -21.17 11.26
N ALA A 481 6.59 -21.12 12.48
CA ALA A 481 6.36 -22.29 13.33
C ALA A 481 5.44 -23.36 12.70
N SER A 482 4.68 -23.01 11.68
CA SER A 482 3.80 -23.95 10.94
C SER A 482 4.56 -25.02 10.15
N ALA A 483 5.82 -24.78 9.81
CA ALA A 483 6.66 -25.80 9.16
C ALA A 483 7.09 -26.94 10.12
N ALA A 484 6.94 -26.75 11.42
CA ALA A 484 7.33 -27.73 12.44
C ALA A 484 6.18 -28.66 12.89
N GLN A 485 4.93 -28.37 12.56
CA GLN A 485 3.77 -29.12 13.08
C GLN A 485 3.18 -30.17 12.10
N GLY A 486 3.80 -30.35 10.93
CA GLY A 486 3.34 -31.33 9.92
C GLY A 486 3.87 -32.76 10.07
N GLN A 487 4.60 -33.12 11.15
CA GLN A 487 5.05 -34.49 11.34
C GLN A 487 4.75 -34.97 12.76
N GLY A 488 3.69 -35.74 12.87
CA GLY A 488 3.40 -36.57 14.04
C GLY A 488 4.44 -37.69 14.20
N GLY A 489 4.98 -37.81 15.42
CA GLY A 489 5.49 -38.99 16.06
C GLY A 489 6.71 -39.67 15.43
N GLY A 490 7.90 -39.45 15.97
CA GLY A 490 9.08 -40.27 15.70
C GLY A 490 10.37 -39.56 16.08
N ASP A 491 10.99 -40.09 17.12
CA ASP A 491 12.38 -39.96 17.58
C ASP A 491 13.21 -38.67 17.29
N GLY A 492 13.61 -38.08 18.43
CA GLY A 492 14.46 -36.90 18.52
C GLY A 492 15.83 -37.03 17.81
N ARG A 493 15.85 -36.80 16.51
CA ARG A 493 17.04 -36.44 15.76
C ARG A 493 16.80 -35.10 15.06
N ALA A 494 17.59 -34.11 15.43
CA ALA A 494 17.64 -32.82 14.79
C ALA A 494 17.76 -32.97 13.25
N LEU A 495 16.69 -32.77 12.54
CA LEU A 495 16.65 -32.75 11.06
C LEU A 495 17.29 -31.44 10.57
N GLN A 496 18.59 -31.51 10.33
CA GLN A 496 19.19 -30.73 9.24
C GLN A 496 18.68 -31.37 7.93
N GLY A 497 17.50 -30.91 7.46
CA GLY A 497 16.97 -31.32 6.18
C GLY A 497 17.80 -30.74 5.03
N PRO A 498 18.10 -31.49 3.97
CA PRO A 498 18.76 -31.00 2.76
C PRO A 498 17.73 -30.24 1.87
N GLY A 499 17.26 -29.09 2.27
CA GLY A 499 16.26 -28.32 1.52
C GLY A 499 16.28 -26.82 1.81
N GLY A 500 16.89 -26.40 2.92
CA GLY A 500 16.92 -24.98 3.30
C GLY A 500 17.79 -24.10 2.38
N GLY A 501 18.74 -24.69 1.68
CA GLY A 501 19.59 -24.01 0.69
C GLY A 501 18.89 -23.72 -0.62
N ASP A 502 18.10 -24.65 -1.12
CA ASP A 502 17.42 -24.53 -2.43
C ASP A 502 16.24 -23.58 -2.40
N GLN A 503 15.44 -23.56 -1.33
CA GLN A 503 14.34 -22.58 -1.18
C GLN A 503 14.89 -21.16 -1.04
N ARG A 504 16.01 -20.97 -0.35
CA ARG A 504 16.66 -19.67 -0.19
C ARG A 504 17.20 -19.14 -1.52
N ALA A 505 17.87 -19.98 -2.30
CA ALA A 505 18.38 -19.63 -3.63
C ALA A 505 17.26 -19.29 -4.63
N SER A 506 16.07 -19.88 -4.51
CA SER A 506 14.93 -19.59 -5.36
C SER A 506 14.18 -18.30 -4.98
N LEU A 507 14.22 -17.88 -3.71
CA LEU A 507 13.56 -16.68 -3.18
C LEU A 507 14.40 -15.40 -3.40
N GLU A 508 15.72 -15.50 -3.39
CA GLU A 508 16.61 -14.34 -3.49
C GLU A 508 16.36 -13.47 -4.74
N PRO A 509 16.22 -14.02 -5.96
CA PRO A 509 15.87 -13.24 -7.14
C PRO A 509 14.46 -12.64 -7.10
N ALA A 510 13.52 -13.28 -6.38
CA ALA A 510 12.17 -12.74 -6.19
C ALA A 510 12.19 -11.53 -5.24
N ILE A 511 12.97 -11.63 -4.15
CA ILE A 511 13.16 -10.58 -3.15
C ILE A 511 13.81 -9.34 -3.78
N GLU A 512 14.90 -9.51 -4.53
CA GLU A 512 15.54 -8.41 -5.22
C GLU A 512 14.61 -7.71 -6.20
N ARG A 513 13.73 -8.47 -6.85
CA ARG A 513 12.72 -7.93 -7.73
C ARG A 513 11.74 -7.01 -7.03
N VAL A 514 11.33 -7.34 -5.82
CA VAL A 514 10.40 -6.52 -5.03
C VAL A 514 11.11 -5.32 -4.38
N LEU A 515 12.41 -5.43 -4.10
CA LEU A 515 13.22 -4.32 -3.56
C LEU A 515 13.50 -3.21 -4.59
N ALA A 516 13.54 -3.55 -5.88
CA ALA A 516 13.90 -2.60 -6.94
C ALA A 516 13.09 -1.28 -6.98
N PRO A 517 11.77 -1.24 -6.69
CA PRO A 517 11.01 0.00 -6.73
C PRO A 517 11.32 0.94 -5.59
N PHE A 518 11.95 0.47 -4.54
CA PHE A 518 12.32 1.33 -3.42
C PHE A 518 13.50 2.26 -3.76
N GLY A 519 14.28 1.96 -4.80
CA GLY A 519 15.34 2.82 -5.31
C GLY A 519 16.31 3.25 -4.20
N ILE A 520 16.42 4.57 -3.98
CA ILE A 520 17.14 5.12 -2.84
C ILE A 520 16.29 4.96 -1.59
N VAL A 521 16.68 4.02 -0.74
CA VAL A 521 15.99 3.72 0.51
C VAL A 521 16.34 4.73 1.58
N ARG A 522 15.34 5.20 2.31
CA ARG A 522 15.47 6.15 3.43
C ARG A 522 16.42 5.62 4.52
N SER A 523 17.15 6.52 5.11
CA SER A 523 18.12 6.19 6.18
C SER A 523 17.42 5.66 7.45
N ASP A 524 16.23 6.16 7.76
CA ASP A 524 15.46 5.70 8.92
C ASP A 524 14.94 4.26 8.71
N TRP A 525 14.56 3.85 7.50
CA TRP A 525 14.17 2.46 7.22
C TRP A 525 15.35 1.49 7.42
N ARG A 526 16.52 1.86 6.89
CA ARG A 526 17.75 1.05 7.07
C ARG A 526 18.08 0.87 8.54
N ARG A 527 18.05 1.95 9.31
CA ARG A 527 18.32 1.92 10.73
C ARG A 527 17.29 1.08 11.51
N ASN A 528 16.01 1.22 11.18
CA ASN A 528 14.94 0.44 11.81
C ASN A 528 15.11 -1.07 11.51
N ALA A 529 15.48 -1.42 10.27
CA ALA A 529 15.79 -2.80 9.90
C ALA A 529 17.02 -3.34 10.65
N GLU A 530 18.07 -2.53 10.81
CA GLU A 530 19.26 -2.90 11.59
C GLU A 530 18.95 -3.12 13.07
N LEU A 531 18.08 -2.30 13.64
CA LEU A 531 17.62 -2.45 15.02
C LEU A 531 16.92 -3.80 15.23
N ILE A 532 16.00 -4.15 14.34
CA ILE A 532 15.27 -5.43 14.40
C ILE A 532 16.22 -6.59 14.12
N ALA A 533 17.08 -6.49 13.12
CA ALA A 533 18.08 -7.52 12.82
C ALA A 533 18.97 -7.80 14.03
N THR A 534 19.42 -6.77 14.72
CA THR A 534 20.26 -6.88 15.93
C THR A 534 19.50 -7.60 17.06
N ALA A 535 18.23 -7.24 17.27
CA ALA A 535 17.41 -7.89 18.31
C ALA A 535 17.22 -9.39 18.01
N LEU A 536 16.88 -9.72 16.76
CA LEU A 536 16.68 -11.11 16.32
C LEU A 536 17.97 -11.95 16.38
N THR A 537 19.09 -11.39 15.96
CA THR A 537 20.40 -12.09 15.98
C THR A 537 20.87 -12.36 17.42
N ARG A 538 20.63 -11.43 18.35
CA ARG A 538 20.94 -11.65 19.76
C ARG A 538 20.08 -12.78 20.35
N ALA A 539 18.81 -12.85 20.02
CA ALA A 539 17.94 -13.92 20.43
C ALA A 539 18.42 -15.29 19.97
N ASP A 540 18.87 -15.40 18.70
CA ASP A 540 19.46 -16.64 18.17
C ASP A 540 20.76 -17.05 18.89
N ALA A 541 21.60 -16.09 19.25
CA ALA A 541 22.83 -16.35 20.01
C ALA A 541 22.54 -16.88 21.41
N PHE A 542 21.53 -16.32 22.11
CA PHE A 542 21.08 -16.83 23.42
C PHE A 542 20.56 -18.28 23.32
N THR A 543 19.76 -18.59 22.32
CA THR A 543 19.24 -19.95 22.11
C THR A 543 20.35 -20.99 21.89
N ARG A 544 21.45 -20.62 21.23
CA ARG A 544 22.62 -21.49 21.02
C ARG A 544 23.50 -21.61 22.27
N ALA A 545 23.57 -20.56 23.09
CA ALA A 545 24.34 -20.57 24.34
C ALA A 545 23.63 -21.34 25.47
N ASP A 546 22.30 -21.28 25.56
CA ASP A 546 21.51 -21.99 26.57
C ASP A 546 21.50 -23.51 26.41
N ALA A 547 21.90 -24.01 25.24
CA ALA A 547 22.20 -25.45 25.08
C ALA A 547 23.48 -25.89 25.84
N PHE A 548 24.30 -24.93 26.28
CA PHE A 548 25.60 -25.22 26.92
C PHE A 548 25.72 -24.85 28.40
N THR A 549 24.85 -23.98 28.94
CA THR A 549 24.95 -23.54 30.35
C THR A 549 23.60 -23.17 30.97
N ARG A 550 22.95 -24.15 31.57
CA ARG A 550 21.93 -23.92 32.60
C ARG A 550 22.61 -23.87 33.98
N ALA A 551 23.42 -22.87 34.21
CA ALA A 551 23.83 -22.45 35.55
C ALA A 551 24.46 -21.06 35.41
N ASP A 552 23.97 -20.09 36.22
CA ASP A 552 24.54 -18.77 36.42
C ASP A 552 24.41 -17.74 35.31
N ALA A 553 23.30 -16.99 35.29
CA ALA A 553 23.34 -15.57 34.94
C ALA A 553 22.04 -14.88 35.28
N GLY A 554 21.95 -14.46 36.50
CA GLY A 554 21.07 -13.32 36.89
C GLY A 554 21.70 -12.02 36.41
N GLU A 555 21.77 -11.76 35.10
CA GLU A 555 22.17 -10.48 34.56
C GLU A 555 20.95 -9.79 33.94
N GLN A 556 20.39 -8.88 34.75
CA GLN A 556 19.40 -7.91 34.34
C GLN A 556 20.01 -7.07 33.20
N ALA A 557 19.42 -7.14 32.00
CA ALA A 557 19.74 -6.24 30.93
C ALA A 557 19.59 -4.78 31.44
N SER A 558 20.68 -4.01 31.41
CA SER A 558 20.69 -2.67 31.97
C SER A 558 19.69 -1.77 31.24
N PRO A 559 18.99 -0.86 31.94
CA PRO A 559 18.07 0.10 31.35
C PRO A 559 18.70 1.00 30.26
N GLN A 560 20.02 1.08 30.21
CA GLN A 560 20.79 1.86 29.23
C GLN A 560 20.87 1.19 27.84
N ALA A 561 20.75 -0.12 27.72
CA ALA A 561 20.68 -0.81 26.44
C ALA A 561 19.32 -0.57 25.73
N ALA A 562 18.25 -0.40 26.49
CA ALA A 562 16.92 -0.09 25.97
C ALA A 562 16.80 1.36 25.45
N ALA A 563 17.64 2.28 25.92
CA ALA A 563 17.61 3.68 25.50
C ALA A 563 18.31 3.94 24.13
N ALA A 564 19.18 3.04 23.68
CA ALA A 564 19.96 3.24 22.46
C ALA A 564 19.20 2.86 21.16
N GLY A 565 18.01 2.25 21.25
CA GLY A 565 17.34 1.59 20.15
C GLY A 565 15.93 2.04 19.82
N ARG A 566 15.59 3.33 19.89
CA ARG A 566 14.26 3.77 19.43
C ARG A 566 14.18 3.79 17.90
N PHE A 567 13.06 3.32 17.37
CA PHE A 567 12.71 3.49 15.97
C PHE A 567 12.75 4.96 15.57
N ARG A 568 13.22 5.25 14.36
CA ARG A 568 13.24 6.61 13.82
C ARG A 568 12.14 6.78 12.79
N LYS A 569 11.56 7.97 12.77
CA LYS A 569 10.66 8.44 11.71
C LYS A 569 11.40 9.50 10.89
N GLY A 570 11.34 9.40 9.56
CA GLY A 570 11.82 10.44 8.68
C GLY A 570 11.01 11.71 8.88
N THR A 571 11.67 12.81 9.22
CA THR A 571 11.03 14.10 9.48
C THR A 571 11.57 15.22 8.60
N THR A 572 12.57 14.95 7.76
CA THR A 572 13.20 15.94 6.91
C THR A 572 12.55 16.03 5.53
N LEU A 573 12.64 17.20 4.87
CA LEU A 573 12.20 17.36 3.49
C LEU A 573 12.92 16.37 2.55
N LEU A 574 14.20 16.09 2.81
CA LEU A 574 14.98 15.14 2.04
C LEU A 574 14.40 13.71 2.15
N ASP A 575 14.04 13.28 3.35
CA ASP A 575 13.37 11.98 3.55
C ASP A 575 12.04 11.91 2.76
N GLY A 576 11.26 13.00 2.76
CA GLY A 576 10.05 13.11 1.95
C GLY A 576 10.33 13.00 0.45
N LEU A 577 11.35 13.69 -0.04
CA LEU A 577 11.75 13.65 -1.47
C LEU A 577 12.28 12.27 -1.88
N LEU A 578 13.10 11.63 -1.06
CA LEU A 578 13.62 10.29 -1.33
C LEU A 578 12.51 9.22 -1.39
N SER A 579 11.43 9.44 -0.64
CA SER A 579 10.30 8.52 -0.57
C SER A 579 9.10 8.91 -1.45
N LEU A 580 9.26 9.86 -2.37
CA LEU A 580 8.17 10.41 -3.18
C LEU A 580 7.41 9.35 -4.01
N GLN A 581 8.06 8.27 -4.40
CA GLN A 581 7.40 7.16 -5.13
C GLN A 581 6.39 6.40 -4.29
N THR A 582 6.59 6.36 -2.97
CA THR A 582 5.77 5.59 -2.02
C THR A 582 4.97 6.48 -1.06
N ILE A 583 4.83 7.79 -1.36
CA ILE A 583 4.20 8.74 -0.43
C ILE A 583 2.69 8.88 -0.64
N LEU A 584 2.24 8.70 -1.88
CA LEU A 584 0.86 8.95 -2.29
C LEU A 584 0.11 7.61 -2.41
N PRO A 585 -1.09 7.45 -1.81
CA PRO A 585 -1.82 6.18 -1.80
C PRO A 585 -2.03 5.57 -3.19
N ARG A 586 -2.60 6.33 -4.12
CA ARG A 586 -2.81 5.87 -5.50
C ARG A 586 -1.50 5.52 -6.18
N ARG A 587 -0.48 6.37 -6.01
CA ARG A 587 0.81 6.12 -6.62
C ARG A 587 1.45 4.84 -6.08
N GLY A 588 1.43 4.65 -4.76
CA GLY A 588 1.93 3.43 -4.13
C GLY A 588 1.24 2.19 -4.68
N HIS A 589 -0.09 2.18 -4.72
CA HIS A 589 -0.89 1.09 -5.27
C HIS A 589 -0.52 0.78 -6.74
N ASP A 590 -0.58 1.80 -7.60
CA ASP A 590 -0.35 1.63 -9.04
C ASP A 590 1.10 1.22 -9.35
N GLN A 591 2.08 1.74 -8.60
CA GLN A 591 3.50 1.41 -8.80
C GLN A 591 3.84 -0.02 -8.34
N PHE A 592 3.34 -0.46 -7.17
CA PHE A 592 3.57 -1.83 -6.71
C PHE A 592 2.90 -2.84 -7.65
N ALA A 593 1.65 -2.59 -8.06
CA ALA A 593 0.96 -3.44 -9.02
C ALA A 593 1.71 -3.49 -10.38
N ALA A 594 2.11 -2.32 -10.91
CA ALA A 594 2.87 -2.23 -12.16
C ALA A 594 4.24 -2.92 -12.07
N LEU A 595 4.89 -2.89 -10.91
CA LEU A 595 6.15 -3.59 -10.69
C LEU A 595 6.02 -5.08 -10.96
N PHE A 596 5.04 -5.73 -10.30
CA PHE A 596 4.84 -7.16 -10.45
C PHE A 596 4.48 -7.52 -11.89
N LEU A 597 3.60 -6.72 -12.52
CA LEU A 597 3.19 -6.94 -13.91
C LEU A 597 4.35 -6.84 -14.90
N ARG A 598 5.24 -5.83 -14.75
CA ARG A 598 6.44 -5.69 -15.61
C ARG A 598 7.43 -6.84 -15.47
N ARG A 599 7.32 -7.61 -14.40
CA ARG A 599 8.20 -8.74 -14.10
C ARG A 599 7.62 -10.09 -14.47
N GLY A 600 6.51 -10.07 -15.18
CA GLY A 600 5.86 -11.28 -15.62
C GLY A 600 4.95 -11.93 -14.59
N GLU A 601 4.63 -11.23 -13.49
CA GLU A 601 3.71 -11.76 -12.48
C GLU A 601 2.27 -11.37 -12.84
N PRO A 602 1.34 -12.33 -12.98
CA PRO A 602 -0.07 -12.01 -13.18
C PRO A 602 -0.68 -11.42 -11.91
N LEU A 603 -1.60 -10.47 -12.10
CA LEU A 603 -2.35 -9.87 -11.01
C LEU A 603 -3.84 -10.16 -11.15
N TRP A 604 -4.49 -10.38 -10.02
CA TRP A 604 -5.93 -10.44 -9.89
C TRP A 604 -6.43 -9.17 -9.22
N MET A 605 -7.20 -8.36 -9.96
CA MET A 605 -7.69 -7.08 -9.48
C MET A 605 -9.15 -7.20 -9.05
N LEU A 606 -9.43 -6.91 -7.78
CA LEU A 606 -10.78 -6.81 -7.23
C LEU A 606 -11.13 -5.33 -7.10
N ARG A 607 -12.08 -4.88 -7.89
CA ARG A 607 -12.52 -3.50 -7.92
C ARG A 607 -13.97 -3.36 -7.50
N SER A 608 -14.21 -2.61 -6.44
CA SER A 608 -15.57 -2.31 -6.00
C SER A 608 -15.78 -0.81 -5.82
N ASN A 609 -17.05 -0.39 -5.80
CA ASN A 609 -17.37 1.01 -5.69
C ASN A 609 -18.78 1.23 -5.15
N GLN A 610 -18.86 1.87 -4.00
CA GLN A 610 -20.07 2.25 -3.29
C GLN A 610 -21.18 1.19 -3.43
N ILE A 611 -21.16 0.25 -2.53
CA ILE A 611 -22.17 -0.80 -2.45
C ILE A 611 -23.57 -0.18 -2.25
N PRO A 612 -24.62 -0.86 -2.70
CA PRO A 612 -26.00 -0.42 -2.55
C PRO A 612 -26.34 -0.07 -1.10
N GLY A 613 -27.20 0.88 -0.92
CA GLY A 613 -27.47 1.46 0.40
C GLY A 613 -26.59 2.67 0.72
N ALA A 614 -25.52 2.92 -0.02
CA ALA A 614 -24.80 4.18 0.10
C ALA A 614 -25.70 5.39 -0.20
N ASN A 615 -25.65 6.36 0.66
CA ASN A 615 -26.46 7.57 0.52
C ASN A 615 -26.18 8.26 -0.83
N ARG A 616 -27.24 8.50 -1.61
CA ARG A 616 -27.13 9.04 -2.98
C ARG A 616 -26.52 10.44 -3.08
N ARG A 617 -26.45 11.20 -1.98
CA ARG A 617 -25.78 12.50 -1.92
C ARG A 617 -24.25 12.40 -2.06
N TYR A 618 -23.68 11.24 -1.75
CA TYR A 618 -22.23 11.01 -1.83
C TYR A 618 -21.90 10.33 -3.15
N ALA A 619 -20.78 10.75 -3.73
CA ALA A 619 -20.25 10.14 -4.95
C ALA A 619 -18.88 9.50 -4.65
N PRO A 620 -18.55 8.38 -5.31
CA PRO A 620 -17.20 7.84 -5.18
C PRO A 620 -16.19 8.81 -5.75
N LEU A 621 -15.10 9.02 -5.03
CA LEU A 621 -13.97 9.82 -5.47
C LEU A 621 -12.74 8.91 -5.55
N ALA A 622 -12.23 8.69 -6.76
CA ALA A 622 -10.99 7.93 -6.95
C ALA A 622 -9.86 8.52 -6.09
N PRO A 623 -8.91 7.69 -5.60
CA PRO A 623 -7.76 8.22 -4.88
C PRO A 623 -7.02 9.20 -5.78
N THR A 624 -6.64 10.34 -5.22
CA THR A 624 -6.00 11.41 -5.97
C THR A 624 -4.47 11.32 -5.87
N LEU A 625 -3.77 11.91 -6.83
CA LEU A 625 -2.31 11.97 -6.77
C LEU A 625 -1.86 13.12 -5.87
N LEU A 626 -2.21 14.35 -6.22
CA LEU A 626 -1.89 15.50 -5.39
C LEU A 626 -3.07 16.48 -5.36
N PHE A 627 -3.39 17.15 -6.40
CA PHE A 627 -4.34 18.27 -6.43
C PHE A 627 -5.82 17.86 -6.22
N GLY A 628 -6.07 16.92 -5.35
CA GLY A 628 -7.42 16.58 -4.89
C GLY A 628 -8.39 16.31 -6.04
N ARG A 629 -9.34 17.23 -6.23
CA ARG A 629 -10.44 17.10 -7.20
C ARG A 629 -10.16 17.71 -8.58
N ILE A 630 -8.96 18.18 -8.87
CA ILE A 630 -8.62 18.78 -10.17
C ILE A 630 -8.01 17.71 -11.08
N PRO A 631 -8.79 17.03 -11.95
CA PRO A 631 -8.33 15.87 -12.70
C PRO A 631 -7.15 16.18 -13.62
N LEU A 632 -7.19 17.32 -14.33
CA LEU A 632 -6.13 17.73 -15.24
C LEU A 632 -4.79 17.94 -14.52
N LEU A 633 -4.79 18.58 -13.34
CA LEU A 633 -3.58 18.79 -12.56
C LEU A 633 -3.08 17.50 -11.95
N GLY A 634 -3.97 16.63 -11.52
CA GLY A 634 -3.62 15.29 -11.03
C GLY A 634 -2.97 14.44 -12.11
N GLU A 635 -3.50 14.47 -13.33
CA GLU A 635 -2.94 13.73 -14.48
C GLU A 635 -1.56 14.27 -14.88
N LEU A 636 -1.43 15.59 -14.99
CA LEU A 636 -0.17 16.26 -15.27
C LEU A 636 0.88 15.94 -14.22
N GLN A 637 0.53 16.01 -12.94
CA GLN A 637 1.41 15.68 -11.84
C GLN A 637 1.83 14.20 -11.90
N ARG A 638 0.93 13.30 -12.27
CA ARG A 638 1.24 11.88 -12.46
C ARG A 638 2.29 11.67 -13.56
N ARG A 639 2.08 12.24 -14.75
CA ARG A 639 3.01 12.14 -15.88
C ARG A 639 4.39 12.69 -15.54
N LEU A 640 4.43 13.87 -14.93
CA LEU A 640 5.70 14.48 -14.50
C LEU A 640 6.41 13.62 -13.45
N SER A 641 5.67 13.11 -12.47
CA SER A 641 6.23 12.24 -11.44
C SER A 641 6.75 10.93 -12.02
N ASP A 642 5.98 10.30 -12.92
CA ASP A 642 6.37 9.03 -13.54
C ASP A 642 7.62 9.22 -14.39
N GLY A 643 7.69 10.29 -15.19
CA GLY A 643 8.85 10.58 -16.01
C GLY A 643 10.11 10.95 -15.22
N LEU A 644 9.98 11.71 -14.12
CA LEU A 644 11.13 12.10 -13.29
C LEU A 644 11.65 10.97 -12.40
N LEU A 645 10.77 10.07 -11.97
CA LEU A 645 11.07 9.06 -10.96
C LEU A 645 11.15 7.63 -11.55
N ALA A 646 11.01 7.48 -12.87
CA ALA A 646 11.19 6.18 -13.52
C ALA A 646 12.62 5.67 -13.27
N PRO A 647 12.81 4.48 -12.71
CA PRO A 647 14.13 3.87 -12.62
C PRO A 647 14.61 3.47 -14.00
N LEU A 648 15.90 3.61 -14.24
CA LEU A 648 16.55 3.16 -15.48
C LEU A 648 17.29 1.86 -15.20
N ASP A 649 17.04 0.84 -16.00
CA ASP A 649 17.85 -0.38 -16.00
C ASP A 649 19.09 -0.25 -16.91
N ALA A 650 19.98 -1.22 -16.84
CA ALA A 650 21.24 -1.21 -17.63
C ALA A 650 20.98 -1.21 -19.15
N ALA A 651 19.94 -1.89 -19.63
CA ALA A 651 19.58 -1.93 -21.02
C ALA A 651 19.06 -0.58 -21.50
N GLN A 652 18.20 0.07 -20.71
CA GLN A 652 17.68 1.41 -20.98
C GLN A 652 18.80 2.47 -20.97
N ILE A 653 19.75 2.37 -20.04
CA ILE A 653 20.92 3.25 -19.99
C ILE A 653 21.75 3.05 -21.26
N SER A 654 22.03 1.80 -21.65
CA SER A 654 22.79 1.49 -22.86
C SER A 654 22.10 2.01 -24.13
N ALA A 655 20.78 1.78 -24.24
CA ALA A 655 19.98 2.29 -25.35
C ALA A 655 19.97 3.82 -25.40
N ALA A 656 19.89 4.48 -24.24
CA ALA A 656 19.96 5.93 -24.15
C ALA A 656 21.32 6.48 -24.63
N LEU A 657 22.43 5.85 -24.22
CA LEU A 657 23.78 6.25 -24.66
C LEU A 657 23.94 6.07 -26.19
N VAL A 658 23.45 4.96 -26.76
CA VAL A 658 23.44 4.73 -28.21
C VAL A 658 22.59 5.80 -28.93
N GLY A 659 21.40 6.11 -28.40
CA GLY A 659 20.51 7.12 -28.97
C GLY A 659 21.13 8.54 -28.95
N ILE A 660 21.80 8.89 -27.84
CA ILE A 660 22.54 10.17 -27.72
C ILE A 660 23.69 10.23 -28.72
N ALA A 661 24.45 9.16 -28.90
CA ALA A 661 25.55 9.09 -29.85
C ALA A 661 25.03 9.17 -31.29
N ALA A 662 23.97 8.47 -31.64
CA ALA A 662 23.31 8.49 -32.94
C ALA A 662 22.80 9.90 -33.29
N TYR A 663 22.09 10.55 -32.34
CA TYR A 663 21.69 11.96 -32.51
C TYR A 663 22.91 12.85 -32.74
N GLY A 664 23.97 12.72 -31.91
CA GLY A 664 25.17 13.51 -32.04
C GLY A 664 25.80 13.39 -33.44
N ALA A 665 25.90 12.17 -33.99
CA ALA A 665 26.43 11.95 -35.34
C ALA A 665 25.58 12.64 -36.42
N VAL A 666 24.25 12.47 -36.38
CA VAL A 666 23.33 13.09 -37.37
C VAL A 666 23.33 14.62 -37.23
N ALA A 667 23.27 15.15 -36.01
CA ALA A 667 23.24 16.58 -35.75
C ALA A 667 24.56 17.26 -36.16
N LEU A 668 25.71 16.63 -35.90
CA LEU A 668 27.00 17.14 -36.36
C LEU A 668 27.13 17.10 -37.88
N ALA A 669 26.75 15.99 -38.51
CA ALA A 669 26.81 15.87 -39.98
C ALA A 669 25.93 16.93 -40.66
N GLN A 670 24.70 17.10 -40.21
CA GLN A 670 23.77 18.07 -40.79
C GLN A 670 24.21 19.51 -40.47
N GLY A 671 24.65 19.77 -39.21
CA GLY A 671 24.98 21.11 -38.78
C GLY A 671 26.29 21.62 -39.37
N LEU A 672 27.30 20.77 -39.51
CA LEU A 672 28.55 21.13 -40.18
C LEU A 672 28.35 21.26 -41.70
N GLY A 673 27.63 20.33 -42.30
CA GLY A 673 27.30 20.36 -43.72
C GLY A 673 26.47 21.58 -44.16
N SER A 674 25.58 22.07 -43.27
CA SER A 674 24.78 23.25 -43.53
C SER A 674 25.51 24.59 -43.13
N GLY A 675 26.68 24.52 -42.50
CA GLY A 675 27.38 25.68 -41.99
C GLY A 675 26.78 26.34 -40.77
N LEU A 676 25.77 25.72 -40.14
CA LEU A 676 25.20 26.19 -38.89
C LEU A 676 26.14 26.00 -37.71
N LEU A 677 26.83 24.87 -37.69
CA LEU A 677 27.81 24.52 -36.64
C LEU A 677 29.23 24.89 -37.10
N GLN A 678 29.93 25.66 -36.27
CA GLN A 678 31.29 26.16 -36.56
C GLN A 678 32.23 25.77 -35.42
N PRO A 679 33.11 24.79 -35.59
CA PRO A 679 34.03 24.34 -34.54
C PRO A 679 34.89 25.46 -33.99
N GLN A 680 34.98 25.59 -32.66
CA GLN A 680 35.79 26.59 -31.97
C GLN A 680 36.99 25.92 -31.33
N HIS A 681 38.22 26.40 -31.62
CA HIS A 681 39.45 25.82 -31.11
C HIS A 681 39.79 26.24 -29.66
N ARG A 682 39.16 27.29 -29.13
CA ARG A 682 39.44 27.77 -27.78
C ARG A 682 38.50 27.21 -26.75
N TRP A 683 39.04 26.71 -25.64
CA TRP A 683 38.24 26.26 -24.50
C TRP A 683 37.81 27.44 -23.63
N PRO A 684 36.52 27.49 -23.17
CA PRO A 684 36.11 28.49 -22.21
C PRO A 684 36.80 28.24 -20.85
N ARG A 685 36.93 29.32 -20.06
CA ARG A 685 37.43 29.24 -18.69
C ARG A 685 36.55 28.34 -17.83
N ARG A 686 37.10 27.53 -16.89
CA ARG A 686 36.39 26.52 -16.12
C ARG A 686 35.20 27.07 -15.32
N ARG A 687 35.37 28.22 -14.61
CA ARG A 687 34.31 28.81 -13.79
C ARG A 687 33.07 29.29 -14.61
N PRO A 688 33.24 30.10 -15.67
CA PRO A 688 32.07 30.47 -16.47
C PRO A 688 31.43 29.27 -17.20
N LEU A 689 32.19 28.25 -17.55
CA LEU A 689 31.68 27.01 -18.15
C LEU A 689 30.76 26.26 -17.18
N LEU A 690 31.13 26.13 -15.91
CA LEU A 690 30.32 25.45 -14.90
C LEU A 690 29.00 26.20 -14.65
N ALA A 691 29.03 27.53 -14.53
CA ALA A 691 27.85 28.34 -14.36
C ALA A 691 26.92 28.26 -15.58
N SER A 692 27.49 28.27 -16.81
CA SER A 692 26.74 28.07 -18.05
C SER A 692 26.12 26.68 -18.08
N ALA A 693 26.87 25.64 -17.75
CA ALA A 693 26.38 24.24 -17.74
C ALA A 693 25.21 24.04 -16.77
N LEU A 694 25.32 24.58 -15.55
CA LEU A 694 24.23 24.52 -14.56
C LEU A 694 22.99 25.32 -15.00
N GLY A 695 23.19 26.52 -15.54
CA GLY A 695 22.09 27.33 -16.06
C GLY A 695 21.35 26.64 -17.21
N LEU A 696 22.09 26.09 -18.16
CA LEU A 696 21.54 25.39 -19.32
C LEU A 696 20.88 24.06 -18.95
N PHE A 697 21.31 23.44 -17.85
CA PHE A 697 20.66 22.25 -17.32
C PHE A 697 19.24 22.56 -16.81
N VAL A 698 19.09 23.64 -16.05
CA VAL A 698 17.79 24.05 -15.53
C VAL A 698 16.90 24.59 -16.64
N MET A 699 17.43 25.52 -17.44
CA MET A 699 16.77 26.10 -18.61
C MET A 699 17.81 26.25 -19.75
N PRO A 700 17.56 25.69 -20.95
CA PRO A 700 16.28 25.13 -21.41
C PRO A 700 16.06 23.64 -21.04
N ALA A 701 17.12 22.85 -20.76
CA ALA A 701 17.04 21.40 -20.86
C ALA A 701 15.94 20.79 -19.95
N LEU A 702 16.02 20.96 -18.63
CA LEU A 702 15.01 20.40 -17.73
C LEU A 702 13.64 21.04 -17.93
N GLY A 703 13.57 22.37 -18.01
CA GLY A 703 12.29 23.10 -18.15
C GLY A 703 11.52 22.74 -19.40
N GLU A 704 12.20 22.68 -20.53
CA GLU A 704 11.57 22.36 -21.81
C GLU A 704 11.19 20.86 -21.90
N GLU A 705 12.03 19.94 -21.39
CA GLU A 705 11.68 18.52 -21.39
C GLU A 705 10.51 18.21 -20.43
N LEU A 706 10.42 18.89 -19.30
CA LEU A 706 9.25 18.81 -18.42
C LEU A 706 7.96 19.23 -19.12
N LEU A 707 8.03 20.30 -19.93
CA LEU A 707 6.88 20.81 -20.67
C LEU A 707 6.54 19.92 -21.87
N PHE A 708 7.49 19.72 -22.78
CA PHE A 708 7.23 19.11 -24.09
C PHE A 708 7.14 17.59 -24.04
N ARG A 709 7.80 16.91 -23.07
CA ARG A 709 7.78 15.44 -22.93
C ARG A 709 6.99 15.04 -21.70
N GLY A 710 7.29 15.60 -20.56
CA GLY A 710 6.60 15.25 -19.33
C GLY A 710 5.12 15.63 -19.30
N ALA A 711 4.77 16.82 -19.78
CA ALA A 711 3.40 17.31 -19.74
C ALA A 711 2.57 16.96 -20.98
N LEU A 712 3.12 17.18 -22.18
CA LEU A 712 2.37 17.09 -23.43
C LEU A 712 2.32 15.68 -24.01
N LEU A 713 3.34 14.83 -23.78
CA LEU A 713 3.34 13.48 -24.28
C LEU A 713 2.71 12.48 -23.28
N PRO A 714 1.95 11.50 -23.78
CA PRO A 714 1.55 10.37 -22.94
C PRO A 714 2.78 9.62 -22.44
N HIS A 715 2.76 9.27 -21.15
CA HIS A 715 3.82 8.43 -20.59
C HIS A 715 3.74 7.00 -21.15
N PRO A 716 4.84 6.29 -21.41
CA PRO A 716 4.80 4.92 -21.96
C PRO A 716 3.94 3.95 -21.16
N ALA A 717 3.87 4.13 -19.82
CA ALA A 717 3.02 3.33 -18.94
C ALA A 717 1.50 3.53 -19.19
N GLU A 718 1.10 4.55 -19.95
CA GLU A 718 -0.30 4.77 -20.33
C GLU A 718 -0.78 3.78 -21.40
N GLY A 719 0.15 3.12 -22.12
CA GLY A 719 -0.18 2.16 -23.16
C GLY A 719 -1.00 2.79 -24.30
N THR A 720 -0.73 4.07 -24.61
CA THR A 720 -1.45 4.82 -25.67
C THR A 720 -1.32 4.10 -27.01
N PRO A 721 -2.43 3.92 -27.75
CA PRO A 721 -2.39 3.29 -29.06
C PRO A 721 -1.41 4.01 -30.02
N TRP A 722 -0.72 3.23 -30.84
CA TRP A 722 0.33 3.73 -31.74
C TRP A 722 -0.08 4.92 -32.62
N PRO A 723 -1.28 4.98 -33.25
CA PRO A 723 -1.68 6.14 -34.05
C PRO A 723 -1.83 7.42 -33.19
N GLU A 724 -2.40 7.30 -31.97
CA GLU A 724 -2.55 8.43 -31.05
C GLU A 724 -1.19 8.92 -30.54
N LEU A 725 -0.29 7.98 -30.22
CA LEU A 725 1.08 8.29 -29.78
C LEU A 725 1.85 9.04 -30.88
N LEU A 726 1.74 8.61 -32.13
CA LEU A 726 2.36 9.32 -33.27
C LEU A 726 1.79 10.73 -33.43
N ALA A 727 0.48 10.88 -33.34
CA ALA A 727 -0.17 12.19 -33.44
C ALA A 727 0.27 13.13 -32.29
N CYS A 728 0.27 12.64 -31.05
CA CYS A 728 0.77 13.41 -29.89
C CYS A 728 2.25 13.77 -30.04
N SER A 729 3.08 12.83 -30.51
CA SER A 729 4.52 13.07 -30.73
C SER A 729 4.77 14.11 -31.81
N ALA A 730 4.07 14.01 -32.94
CA ALA A 730 4.17 14.99 -34.03
C ALA A 730 3.73 16.39 -33.55
N LEU A 731 2.63 16.45 -32.81
CA LEU A 731 2.15 17.71 -32.22
C LEU A 731 3.17 18.31 -31.24
N ALA A 732 3.68 17.51 -30.31
CA ALA A 732 4.65 17.97 -29.31
C ALA A 732 5.96 18.45 -29.96
N ILE A 733 6.48 17.74 -30.99
CA ILE A 733 7.63 18.17 -31.76
C ILE A 733 7.33 19.45 -32.55
N GLY A 734 6.17 19.54 -33.19
CA GLY A 734 5.75 20.75 -33.92
C GLY A 734 5.66 21.97 -33.01
N VAL A 735 5.04 21.82 -31.83
CA VAL A 735 4.95 22.89 -30.83
C VAL A 735 6.33 23.26 -30.29
N PHE A 736 7.21 22.29 -30.04
CA PHE A 736 8.58 22.50 -29.64
C PHE A 736 9.39 23.32 -30.65
N VAL A 737 9.26 23.02 -31.95
CA VAL A 737 9.93 23.77 -33.02
C VAL A 737 9.37 25.18 -33.12
N LEU A 738 8.04 25.34 -33.10
CA LEU A 738 7.38 26.63 -33.20
C LEU A 738 7.58 27.53 -31.99
N TYR A 739 7.81 26.93 -30.83
CA TYR A 739 8.11 27.68 -29.59
C TYR A 739 9.34 28.58 -29.77
N HIS A 740 10.36 28.17 -30.49
CA HIS A 740 11.58 28.96 -30.69
C HIS A 740 11.36 30.30 -31.40
N PRO A 741 10.74 30.36 -32.61
CA PRO A 741 10.41 31.62 -33.25
C PRO A 741 9.42 32.46 -32.45
N LEU A 742 8.50 31.87 -31.71
CA LEU A 742 7.59 32.57 -30.79
C LEU A 742 8.35 33.20 -29.62
N ALA A 743 9.28 32.47 -29.00
CA ALA A 743 10.14 32.99 -27.93
C ALA A 743 11.02 34.14 -28.41
N ALA A 744 11.53 34.08 -29.65
CA ALA A 744 12.27 35.17 -30.26
C ALA A 744 11.48 36.46 -30.41
N ARG A 745 10.22 36.37 -30.79
CA ARG A 745 9.32 37.51 -30.87
C ARG A 745 8.92 38.08 -29.52
N GLY A 746 8.78 37.24 -28.51
CA GLY A 746 8.35 37.60 -27.17
C GLY A 746 9.50 38.11 -26.30
N TRP A 747 10.17 37.21 -25.64
CA TRP A 747 11.13 37.49 -24.56
C TRP A 747 12.61 37.25 -24.91
N TYR A 748 12.92 36.56 -26.03
CA TYR A 748 14.30 36.22 -26.39
C TYR A 748 14.73 36.86 -27.71
N ARG A 749 14.49 38.16 -27.84
CA ARG A 749 14.66 38.96 -29.08
C ARG A 749 16.07 38.88 -29.69
N ARG A 750 17.11 38.68 -28.86
CA ARG A 750 18.50 38.51 -29.33
C ARG A 750 18.70 37.29 -30.22
N ALA A 751 17.85 36.28 -30.12
CA ALA A 751 17.92 35.08 -30.92
C ALA A 751 17.06 35.12 -32.20
N ASP A 752 16.41 36.21 -32.50
CA ASP A 752 15.39 36.31 -33.57
C ASP A 752 15.86 35.74 -34.90
N ALA A 753 17.01 36.19 -35.40
CA ALA A 753 17.54 35.71 -36.63
C ALA A 753 17.99 34.22 -36.62
N VAL A 754 18.41 33.69 -35.49
CA VAL A 754 18.81 32.29 -35.33
C VAL A 754 17.58 31.40 -35.25
N PHE A 755 16.61 31.80 -34.47
CA PHE A 755 15.40 30.99 -34.21
C PHE A 755 14.41 30.97 -35.41
N HIS A 756 14.60 31.84 -36.41
CA HIS A 756 13.91 31.81 -37.68
C HIS A 756 14.75 31.11 -38.79
N ASP A 757 16.01 30.78 -38.53
CA ASP A 757 16.85 30.06 -39.50
C ASP A 757 16.36 28.63 -39.69
N ARG A 758 16.07 28.25 -40.94
CA ARG A 758 15.56 26.92 -41.29
C ARG A 758 16.54 25.80 -40.86
N ARG A 759 17.85 26.06 -40.86
CA ARG A 759 18.88 25.12 -40.44
C ARG A 759 18.80 24.87 -38.95
N PHE A 760 18.57 25.93 -38.15
CA PHE A 760 18.35 25.82 -36.72
C PHE A 760 17.04 25.10 -36.38
N LEU A 761 15.95 25.44 -37.07
CA LEU A 761 14.66 24.77 -36.88
C LEU A 761 14.71 23.29 -37.22
N LEU A 762 15.51 22.91 -38.27
CA LEU A 762 15.74 21.49 -38.56
C LEU A 762 16.51 20.79 -37.41
N GLN A 763 17.55 21.41 -36.86
CA GLN A 763 18.27 20.87 -35.70
C GLN A 763 17.35 20.73 -34.48
N THR A 764 16.48 21.71 -34.24
CA THR A 764 15.48 21.66 -33.17
C THR A 764 14.48 20.52 -33.37
N ALA A 765 14.05 20.29 -34.63
CA ALA A 765 13.18 19.18 -34.96
C ALA A 765 13.85 17.80 -34.73
N LEU A 766 15.12 17.67 -35.14
CA LEU A 766 15.94 16.46 -34.89
C LEU A 766 16.12 16.23 -33.38
N LEU A 767 16.42 17.28 -32.61
CA LEU A 767 16.51 17.20 -31.16
C LEU A 767 15.17 16.76 -30.56
N GLY A 768 14.07 17.39 -30.99
CA GLY A 768 12.72 17.07 -30.55
C GLY A 768 12.34 15.62 -30.82
N LEU A 769 12.70 15.09 -31.98
CA LEU A 769 12.51 13.68 -32.32
C LEU A 769 13.33 12.74 -31.43
N ALA A 770 14.62 13.02 -31.28
CA ALA A 770 15.52 12.19 -30.49
C ALA A 770 15.12 12.15 -29.00
N THR A 771 14.80 13.30 -28.40
CA THR A 771 14.36 13.36 -27.00
C THR A 771 12.99 12.68 -26.79
N THR A 772 12.10 12.76 -27.78
CA THR A 772 10.81 12.04 -27.76
C THR A 772 11.03 10.53 -27.80
N LEU A 773 11.91 10.04 -28.69
CA LEU A 773 12.24 8.62 -28.77
C LEU A 773 12.89 8.12 -27.47
N LEU A 774 13.86 8.85 -26.93
CA LEU A 774 14.50 8.48 -25.66
C LEU A 774 13.50 8.40 -24.52
N TYR A 775 12.59 9.35 -24.44
CA TYR A 775 11.53 9.35 -23.41
C TYR A 775 10.57 8.16 -23.60
N GLN A 776 10.11 7.90 -24.81
CA GLN A 776 9.19 6.80 -25.08
C GLN A 776 9.82 5.42 -24.88
N CYS A 777 11.10 5.26 -25.18
CA CYS A 777 11.82 4.00 -24.96
C CYS A 777 12.16 3.74 -23.48
N SER A 778 12.48 4.80 -22.72
CA SER A 778 12.93 4.64 -21.34
C SER A 778 11.83 4.84 -20.29
N GLY A 779 10.77 5.59 -20.59
CA GLY A 779 9.81 6.09 -19.64
C GLY A 779 10.38 7.14 -18.66
N SER A 780 11.65 7.50 -18.82
CA SER A 780 12.33 8.47 -17.96
C SER A 780 12.64 9.77 -18.71
N LEU A 781 12.46 10.90 -18.06
CA LEU A 781 12.83 12.20 -18.61
C LEU A 781 14.35 12.43 -18.64
N TRP A 782 15.11 11.71 -17.80
CA TRP A 782 16.54 11.99 -17.63
C TRP A 782 17.39 11.79 -18.89
N PRO A 783 17.20 10.73 -19.71
CA PRO A 783 17.91 10.62 -20.99
C PRO A 783 17.63 11.76 -21.97
N ALA A 784 16.36 12.22 -22.04
CA ALA A 784 15.99 13.35 -22.86
C ALA A 784 16.60 14.66 -22.36
N VAL A 785 16.54 14.92 -21.05
CA VAL A 785 17.15 16.08 -20.39
C VAL A 785 18.67 16.10 -20.62
N LEU A 786 19.32 14.95 -20.47
CA LEU A 786 20.78 14.83 -20.67
C LEU A 786 21.17 15.13 -22.13
N LEU A 787 20.45 14.54 -23.08
CA LEU A 787 20.68 14.80 -24.50
C LEU A 787 20.48 16.27 -24.83
N HIS A 788 19.38 16.87 -24.42
CA HIS A 788 19.05 18.27 -24.67
C HIS A 788 20.12 19.18 -24.06
N TRP A 789 20.48 18.94 -22.81
CA TRP A 789 21.52 19.69 -22.12
C TRP A 789 22.87 19.62 -22.84
N LEU A 790 23.34 18.42 -23.22
CA LEU A 790 24.58 18.23 -23.95
C LEU A 790 24.54 18.92 -25.32
N ALA A 791 23.45 18.78 -26.07
CA ALA A 791 23.30 19.41 -27.38
C ALA A 791 23.44 20.93 -27.30
N VAL A 792 22.73 21.58 -26.38
CA VAL A 792 22.78 23.03 -26.20
C VAL A 792 24.14 23.50 -25.64
N LEU A 793 24.68 22.77 -24.64
CA LEU A 793 25.96 23.11 -24.05
C LEU A 793 27.09 23.03 -25.11
N VAL A 794 27.16 21.94 -25.88
CA VAL A 794 28.19 21.76 -26.92
C VAL A 794 28.01 22.78 -28.05
N TRP A 795 26.76 23.03 -28.47
CA TRP A 795 26.49 24.04 -29.47
C TRP A 795 26.98 25.43 -29.05
N LEU A 796 26.62 25.85 -27.84
CA LEU A 796 26.96 27.19 -27.36
C LEU A 796 28.47 27.33 -27.08
N GLU A 797 29.12 26.35 -26.50
CA GLU A 797 30.50 26.47 -26.01
C GLU A 797 31.56 25.98 -26.99
N ARG A 798 31.19 25.13 -27.98
CA ARG A 798 32.14 24.49 -28.89
C ARG A 798 31.86 24.65 -30.38
N LEU A 799 30.59 24.91 -30.72
CA LEU A 799 30.16 24.88 -32.11
C LEU A 799 29.58 26.23 -32.61
N GLY A 800 30.04 27.33 -32.00
CA GLY A 800 29.76 28.68 -32.49
C GLY A 800 28.43 29.29 -32.10
N GLY A 801 27.60 28.62 -31.27
CA GLY A 801 26.28 29.10 -30.89
C GLY A 801 26.28 30.47 -30.22
N ARG A 802 27.22 30.75 -29.32
CA ARG A 802 27.36 32.06 -28.68
C ARG A 802 27.65 33.18 -29.68
N GLN A 803 28.48 32.94 -30.68
CA GLN A 803 28.80 33.90 -31.72
C GLN A 803 27.60 34.21 -32.60
N LEU A 804 26.88 33.16 -32.98
CA LEU A 804 25.63 33.30 -33.77
C LEU A 804 24.55 34.09 -33.01
N LEU A 805 24.43 33.88 -31.72
CA LEU A 805 23.48 34.64 -30.89
C LEU A 805 23.94 36.11 -30.61
N ALA A 806 25.24 36.39 -30.64
CA ALA A 806 25.83 37.72 -30.36
C ALA A 806 26.00 38.59 -31.62
N ALA A 807 26.02 37.99 -32.82
CA ALA A 807 26.25 38.70 -34.07
C ALA A 807 25.06 39.60 -34.48
N GLU A 808 25.34 40.80 -34.89
CA GLU A 808 24.32 41.69 -35.51
C GLU A 808 23.84 41.15 -36.87
N PRO A 809 22.63 41.49 -37.31
CA PRO A 809 22.08 40.98 -38.57
C PRO A 809 22.93 41.17 -39.79
N SER A 810 23.70 42.27 -39.87
CA SER A 810 24.64 42.60 -40.98
C SER A 810 25.87 41.71 -41.04
N ASP A 811 26.35 41.20 -39.90
CA ASP A 811 27.58 40.37 -39.83
C ASP A 811 27.34 38.90 -40.08
N ARG A 812 26.09 38.45 -39.91
CA ARG A 812 25.72 37.03 -40.07
C ARG A 812 25.74 36.54 -41.52
N GLN A 813 25.45 37.42 -42.48
CA GLN A 813 25.59 37.07 -43.90
C GLN A 813 27.05 36.85 -44.31
N ARG A 814 28.02 37.54 -43.69
CA ARG A 814 29.43 37.31 -43.92
C ARG A 814 29.92 36.00 -43.29
N LEU A 815 29.48 35.67 -42.08
CA LEU A 815 29.84 34.41 -41.40
C LEU A 815 29.30 33.15 -42.12
N SER A 816 28.21 33.26 -42.87
CA SER A 816 27.66 32.16 -43.64
C SER A 816 28.25 32.02 -45.06
N ALA A 817 29.06 33.00 -45.55
CA ALA A 817 29.57 33.06 -46.93
C ALA A 817 31.09 32.81 -47.06
N GLU A 818 31.86 32.70 -45.99
CA GLU A 818 33.28 32.40 -46.08
C GLU A 818 33.57 30.89 -45.97
N PRO A 819 33.97 30.21 -47.06
CA PRO A 819 34.62 28.90 -46.96
C PRO A 819 36.04 29.13 -46.46
N SER A 820 36.46 28.38 -45.43
CA SER A 820 37.80 28.40 -44.81
C SER A 820 38.91 27.90 -45.77
N HIS A 821 39.24 28.68 -46.77
CA HIS A 821 40.42 28.45 -47.61
C HIS A 821 41.12 29.79 -47.86
N GLN A 822 41.96 30.21 -46.93
CA GLN A 822 43.13 31.03 -47.30
C GLN A 822 44.40 30.19 -47.19
N PRO A 823 45.13 29.99 -48.24
CA PRO A 823 46.47 29.38 -48.19
C PRO A 823 47.45 30.33 -47.45
N PRO A 824 48.48 29.84 -46.78
CA PRO A 824 49.46 30.68 -46.07
C PRO A 824 50.22 31.57 -47.08
N LYS A 825 50.31 32.88 -46.83
CA LYS A 825 51.17 33.80 -47.56
C LYS A 825 52.67 33.39 -47.35
N PRO A 826 53.47 33.36 -48.38
CA PRO A 826 54.91 33.12 -48.24
C PRO A 826 55.58 34.31 -47.55
N ILE A 827 56.43 33.96 -46.56
CA ILE A 827 57.33 34.89 -45.91
C ILE A 827 58.42 35.22 -46.91
N GLY A 828 58.54 36.48 -47.27
CA GLY A 828 59.69 37.12 -47.96
C GLY A 828 60.30 38.07 -46.96
#